data_87872ac3211ec40a9250a9e847a86c59
#
_entry.id   87872ac3211ec40a9250a9e847a86c59
#
_cell.length_a   1.000
_cell.length_b   1.000
_cell.length_c   1.000
_cell.angle_alpha   90.00
_cell.angle_beta   90.00
_cell.angle_gamma   90.00
#
_symmetry.space_group_name_H-M   'P 1'
#
loop_
_entity.id
_entity.type
_entity.pdbx_description
1 polymer ?
#
loop_
_entity_poly.entity_id
_entity_poly.type
_entity_poly.pdbx_seq_one_letter_code
_entity_poly.pdbx_strand_id
1 'polypeptide(L)'
;MQLPPESRIFLLKYLLLLAVLLALGACSNTKYLQKDQSLYVSSKVDVNGDILNSEKQDLRSSLSSKSLMTQQPNKKLLNSRIKVWLYNQKYNEKKSNWFWNIVLSKRNLEEPVVYDSLKTKESVSRMTSYLHNQGFFYASVAYAEKMKRHKTSVTYAVTTGKNFVLDKITYDVPDTAILAIVHANERLSLIKKGVAFKSATLSSERERLTRIIKDAGYYKFNRDAIEFTVDTLNKALFRNTLNPFEGFVNIFNENKGREKPTMDVEVRIKNPEDVGDSTWQQYHISKIYAYPDFPINGNPSDSSLKEDLRKYVTIRSHQDILKPKIMSKSILLRPGEPYSLQQYNNTVNKLYDLGIWQFVTLQYKENKDTANALDAYLFLTPRRKQELGVNFEVSNSSDYTLGSGVSLNYRHINLNKSGTQLGMSLNTGIELLRTQQGPWVLQSREFGGEVSLTWPRFALPFNIKQANRSNVKTRLSLGANFLSRIEKFDISSINLSYGYDWNETSYKRWIVRPFTLNYVGVTLNQLFKDSTVDKNPYLKRSFEPALIGGENISFIYSNNDLLHQRHYSYFRVNLEESGLWLNGINSLVSAASGRKNNLETLTNVNISNFVKLEADYRHFWKLGVHGALATRVYAGVGIPYSTSQVLPYIRQFTAGGPNSIRAWRLRTLGPGSFKDSSSTAQIFPDQTGDMKLEGNVEYRFDLLRMFGGTINLKGATFLDMGNIWMIKKDPDRPGSDFQFNQLYRDLAMGTGVGVRLDFSFFLIRLDWGIPLKVPYFTGNKNGWYVGEWDLKDGEWRKNNIIWNIAIGYPF
;
A
#
# COMPACT_ATOMS: atom_id res chain seq x y z
N MET A 1 -20.40 -37.01 46.29
CA MET A 1 -20.16 -37.04 44.84
C MET A 1 -19.00 -36.12 44.54
N GLN A 2 -17.79 -36.64 44.40
CA GLN A 2 -16.60 -35.83 44.01
C GLN A 2 -16.56 -35.78 42.49
N LEU A 3 -16.65 -34.59 41.95
CA LEU A 3 -16.54 -34.35 40.51
C LEU A 3 -15.12 -34.72 40.00
N PRO A 4 -14.99 -35.36 38.84
CA PRO A 4 -13.69 -35.75 38.28
C PRO A 4 -12.77 -34.52 38.07
N PRO A 5 -11.44 -34.69 38.15
CA PRO A 5 -10.49 -33.58 38.18
C PRO A 5 -10.57 -32.69 36.94
N GLU A 6 -10.95 -33.20 35.77
CA GLU A 6 -11.09 -32.41 34.54
C GLU A 6 -12.28 -31.45 34.57
N SER A 7 -13.38 -31.82 35.25
CA SER A 7 -14.53 -30.92 35.42
C SER A 7 -14.26 -29.80 36.40
N ARG A 8 -13.34 -29.96 37.36
CA ARG A 8 -12.88 -28.88 38.26
C ARG A 8 -12.06 -27.84 37.55
N ILE A 9 -11.18 -28.26 36.64
CA ILE A 9 -10.36 -27.34 35.83
C ILE A 9 -11.26 -26.55 34.86
N PHE A 10 -12.27 -27.18 34.28
CA PHE A 10 -13.23 -26.57 33.39
C PHE A 10 -14.11 -25.54 34.14
N LEU A 11 -14.61 -25.89 35.30
CA LEU A 11 -15.39 -24.99 36.18
C LEU A 11 -14.55 -23.80 36.64
N LEU A 12 -13.27 -24.02 36.96
CA LEU A 12 -12.34 -22.98 37.37
C LEU A 12 -12.06 -21.98 36.23
N LYS A 13 -11.94 -22.45 34.97
CA LYS A 13 -11.79 -21.61 33.77
C LYS A 13 -13.01 -20.74 33.51
N TYR A 14 -14.21 -21.27 33.62
CA TYR A 14 -15.47 -20.50 33.48
C TYR A 14 -15.71 -19.57 34.66
N LEU A 15 -15.38 -19.95 35.88
CA LEU A 15 -15.38 -19.08 37.05
C LEU A 15 -14.37 -17.95 36.92
N LEU A 16 -13.19 -18.23 36.37
CA LEU A 16 -12.18 -17.21 36.11
C LEU A 16 -12.61 -16.26 34.98
N LEU A 17 -13.22 -16.79 33.93
CA LEU A 17 -13.79 -15.97 32.84
C LEU A 17 -14.98 -15.12 33.35
N LEU A 18 -15.86 -15.70 34.17
CA LEU A 18 -16.96 -14.99 34.79
C LEU A 18 -16.47 -13.96 35.80
N ALA A 19 -15.44 -14.28 36.59
CA ALA A 19 -14.81 -13.33 37.50
C ALA A 19 -14.13 -12.18 36.78
N VAL A 20 -13.51 -12.43 35.62
CA VAL A 20 -12.95 -11.38 34.74
C VAL A 20 -14.06 -10.52 34.13
N LEU A 21 -15.17 -11.12 33.69
CA LEU A 21 -16.34 -10.40 33.19
C LEU A 21 -17.04 -9.56 34.27
N LEU A 22 -17.17 -10.11 35.48
CA LEU A 22 -17.74 -9.40 36.65
C LEU A 22 -16.79 -8.28 37.13
N ALA A 23 -15.47 -8.51 37.13
CA ALA A 23 -14.48 -7.50 37.46
C ALA A 23 -14.47 -6.33 36.44
N LEU A 24 -14.75 -6.60 35.16
CA LEU A 24 -14.91 -5.59 34.13
C LEU A 24 -16.18 -4.75 34.30
N GLY A 25 -17.25 -5.32 34.90
CA GLY A 25 -18.49 -4.60 35.21
C GLY A 25 -18.42 -3.72 36.48
N ALA A 26 -17.53 -4.02 37.42
CA ALA A 26 -17.37 -3.32 38.69
C ALA A 26 -16.41 -2.12 38.65
N CYS A 27 -15.86 -1.77 37.49
CA CYS A 27 -14.88 -0.69 37.34
C CYS A 27 -15.50 0.68 37.53
N SER A 28 -15.40 1.30 38.71
CA SER A 28 -15.77 2.70 38.96
C SER A 28 -14.68 3.61 38.37
N ASN A 29 -15.00 4.27 37.24
CA ASN A 29 -14.09 5.23 36.57
C ASN A 29 -14.22 6.66 37.14
N THR A 30 -15.10 6.90 38.14
CA THR A 30 -15.42 8.23 38.68
C THR A 30 -15.00 8.41 40.13
N LYS A 31 -14.33 7.39 40.73
CA LYS A 31 -14.01 7.36 42.17
C LYS A 31 -13.13 8.52 42.66
N TYR A 32 -12.30 9.06 41.83
CA TYR A 32 -11.30 10.09 42.16
C TYR A 32 -11.61 11.46 41.56
N LEU A 33 -12.82 11.69 41.02
CA LEU A 33 -13.29 12.98 40.58
C LEU A 33 -13.71 13.83 41.78
N GLN A 34 -13.49 15.15 41.69
CA GLN A 34 -13.99 16.10 42.66
C GLN A 34 -15.53 16.19 42.59
N LYS A 35 -16.18 16.68 43.62
CA LYS A 35 -17.66 16.69 43.74
C LYS A 35 -18.35 17.49 42.64
N ASP A 36 -17.67 18.49 42.10
CA ASP A 36 -18.13 19.38 41.03
C ASP A 36 -17.73 18.90 39.61
N GLN A 37 -16.91 17.87 39.54
CA GLN A 37 -16.40 17.32 38.27
C GLN A 37 -17.24 16.17 37.73
N SER A 38 -17.34 16.11 36.40
CA SER A 38 -17.95 14.96 35.72
C SER A 38 -17.03 14.39 34.64
N LEU A 39 -17.02 13.07 34.53
CA LEU A 39 -16.25 12.32 33.50
C LEU A 39 -16.90 12.52 32.13
N TYR A 40 -16.14 12.96 31.16
CA TYR A 40 -16.59 13.05 29.77
C TYR A 40 -16.64 11.64 29.14
N VAL A 41 -17.86 11.13 28.93
CA VAL A 41 -18.05 9.71 28.59
C VAL A 41 -18.39 9.46 27.12
N SER A 42 -19.02 10.40 26.45
CA SER A 42 -19.31 10.24 25.02
C SER A 42 -19.48 11.58 24.32
N SER A 43 -19.06 11.62 23.06
CA SER A 43 -19.41 12.64 22.09
C SER A 43 -20.12 11.97 20.92
N LYS A 44 -21.23 12.54 20.49
CA LYS A 44 -21.99 12.09 19.32
C LYS A 44 -22.22 13.29 18.41
N VAL A 45 -22.03 13.07 17.10
CA VAL A 45 -22.38 14.08 16.09
C VAL A 45 -23.53 13.54 15.28
N ASP A 46 -24.66 14.24 15.32
CA ASP A 46 -25.84 13.96 14.52
C ASP A 46 -25.92 15.01 13.41
N VAL A 47 -25.83 14.56 12.16
CA VAL A 47 -25.86 15.42 10.97
C VAL A 47 -27.22 15.32 10.31
N ASN A 48 -27.93 16.45 10.26
CA ASN A 48 -29.23 16.61 9.61
C ASN A 48 -29.09 17.59 8.44
N GLY A 49 -29.82 17.38 7.36
CA GLY A 49 -29.81 18.24 6.18
C GLY A 49 -30.24 17.50 4.94
N ASP A 50 -30.47 18.26 3.87
CA ASP A 50 -30.88 17.73 2.56
C ASP A 50 -29.63 17.42 1.71
N ILE A 51 -28.88 16.40 2.11
CA ILE A 51 -27.68 15.91 1.49
C ILE A 51 -27.69 14.37 1.44
N LEU A 52 -26.90 13.79 0.56
CA LEU A 52 -26.82 12.33 0.40
C LEU A 52 -26.37 11.64 1.71
N ASN A 53 -26.87 10.45 1.97
CA ASN A 53 -26.52 9.68 3.17
C ASN A 53 -25.00 9.40 3.27
N SER A 54 -24.32 9.20 2.13
CA SER A 54 -22.87 9.07 2.07
C SER A 54 -22.16 10.35 2.55
N GLU A 55 -22.63 11.52 2.12
CA GLU A 55 -22.09 12.81 2.55
C GLU A 55 -22.34 13.08 4.03
N LYS A 56 -23.54 12.71 4.54
CA LYS A 56 -23.82 12.79 5.99
C LYS A 56 -22.83 11.96 6.80
N GLN A 57 -22.52 10.76 6.32
CA GLN A 57 -21.56 9.88 6.99
C GLN A 57 -20.13 10.44 6.95
N ASP A 58 -19.73 11.03 5.81
CA ASP A 58 -18.43 11.67 5.65
C ASP A 58 -18.29 12.91 6.54
N LEU A 59 -19.30 13.77 6.58
CA LEU A 59 -19.34 14.93 7.48
C LEU A 59 -19.30 14.48 8.94
N ARG A 60 -20.13 13.52 9.34
CA ARG A 60 -20.14 12.97 10.72
C ARG A 60 -18.74 12.48 11.12
N SER A 61 -18.05 11.74 10.27
CA SER A 61 -16.72 11.24 10.58
C SER A 61 -15.67 12.34 10.65
N SER A 62 -15.75 13.35 9.78
CA SER A 62 -14.84 14.51 9.78
C SER A 62 -15.05 15.38 11.01
N LEU A 63 -16.32 15.69 11.34
CA LEU A 63 -16.67 16.49 12.51
C LEU A 63 -16.33 15.80 13.82
N SER A 64 -16.31 14.45 13.85
CA SER A 64 -15.88 13.67 15.01
C SER A 64 -14.34 13.56 15.14
N SER A 65 -13.57 14.22 14.29
CA SER A 65 -12.12 14.18 14.31
C SER A 65 -11.53 14.93 15.50
N LYS A 66 -10.29 14.54 15.89
CA LYS A 66 -9.55 15.23 16.97
C LYS A 66 -9.20 16.68 16.66
N SER A 67 -9.12 17.05 15.39
CA SER A 67 -8.82 18.40 14.95
C SER A 67 -9.97 19.37 15.19
N LEU A 68 -11.22 18.87 15.16
CA LEU A 68 -12.42 19.69 15.34
C LEU A 68 -13.01 19.59 16.74
N MET A 69 -12.86 18.44 17.39
CA MET A 69 -13.25 18.27 18.79
C MET A 69 -12.08 18.56 19.72
N THR A 70 -12.08 19.68 20.41
CA THR A 70 -11.01 20.06 21.37
C THR A 70 -10.96 19.15 22.58
N GLN A 71 -12.07 18.49 22.89
CA GLN A 71 -12.16 17.50 23.94
C GLN A 71 -12.77 16.20 23.41
N GLN A 72 -12.14 15.08 23.69
CA GLN A 72 -12.66 13.75 23.35
C GLN A 72 -12.77 12.87 24.59
N PRO A 73 -13.81 12.02 24.68
CA PRO A 73 -13.94 11.11 25.80
C PRO A 73 -12.83 10.07 25.80
N ASN A 74 -12.49 9.58 27.01
CA ASN A 74 -11.55 8.47 27.14
C ASN A 74 -11.96 7.26 26.31
N LYS A 75 -10.98 6.57 25.74
CA LYS A 75 -11.19 5.40 24.89
C LYS A 75 -11.83 4.24 25.64
N LYS A 76 -12.78 3.58 24.99
CA LYS A 76 -13.38 2.34 25.48
C LYS A 76 -12.69 1.13 24.86
N LEU A 77 -12.45 0.10 25.65
CA LEU A 77 -12.06 -1.24 25.24
C LEU A 77 -13.12 -2.20 25.77
N LEU A 78 -13.72 -3.01 24.89
CA LEU A 78 -14.80 -3.94 25.25
C LEU A 78 -15.89 -3.27 26.13
N ASN A 79 -16.33 -2.08 25.69
CA ASN A 79 -17.33 -1.24 26.36
C ASN A 79 -16.93 -0.65 27.74
N SER A 80 -15.70 -0.91 28.23
CA SER A 80 -15.14 -0.40 29.49
C SER A 80 -13.95 0.54 29.26
N ARG A 81 -13.73 1.50 30.16
CA ARG A 81 -12.57 2.43 30.13
C ARG A 81 -11.43 1.88 30.96
N ILE A 82 -10.87 0.76 30.54
CA ILE A 82 -9.84 0.01 31.29
C ILE A 82 -8.63 0.90 31.60
N LYS A 83 -8.22 1.79 30.69
CA LYS A 83 -7.05 2.67 30.90
C LYS A 83 -7.29 3.73 31.99
N VAL A 84 -8.51 4.24 32.12
CA VAL A 84 -8.90 5.13 33.22
C VAL A 84 -8.96 4.36 34.53
N TRP A 85 -9.48 3.13 34.51
CA TRP A 85 -9.47 2.25 35.67
C TRP A 85 -8.04 1.92 36.15
N LEU A 86 -7.13 1.61 35.21
CA LEU A 86 -5.71 1.40 35.50
C LEU A 86 -5.04 2.66 36.07
N TYR A 87 -5.36 3.85 35.55
CA TYR A 87 -4.91 5.12 36.10
C TYR A 87 -5.36 5.27 37.56
N ASN A 88 -6.62 4.99 37.84
CA ASN A 88 -7.19 5.02 39.19
C ASN A 88 -6.56 3.98 40.15
N GLN A 89 -6.09 2.83 39.60
CA GLN A 89 -5.38 1.83 40.41
C GLN A 89 -3.96 2.26 40.79
N LYS A 90 -3.30 3.07 39.95
CA LYS A 90 -1.98 3.60 40.27
C LYS A 90 -2.00 4.60 41.42
N TYR A 91 -3.10 5.30 41.63
CA TYR A 91 -3.31 6.18 42.80
C TYR A 91 -3.45 5.38 44.14
N ASN A 92 -3.68 4.07 44.06
CA ASN A 92 -3.73 3.17 45.21
C ASN A 92 -2.38 2.49 45.42
N GLU A 93 -1.39 3.17 45.94
CA GLU A 93 0.05 2.88 46.07
C GLU A 93 0.48 1.51 46.64
N LYS A 94 -0.34 0.47 46.71
CA LYS A 94 -0.05 -0.79 47.40
C LYS A 94 0.37 -1.99 46.56
N LYS A 95 0.65 -1.84 45.26
CA LYS A 95 1.05 -3.00 44.39
C LYS A 95 2.30 -2.73 43.60
N SER A 96 3.46 -3.09 44.16
CA SER A 96 4.76 -3.04 43.50
C SER A 96 5.23 -4.44 43.11
N ASN A 97 4.68 -5.01 42.04
CA ASN A 97 5.23 -6.19 41.37
C ASN A 97 5.64 -5.79 39.91
N TRP A 98 6.69 -6.45 39.39
CA TRP A 98 7.21 -6.18 38.03
C TRP A 98 6.12 -6.16 36.95
N PHE A 99 5.14 -7.06 37.05
CA PHE A 99 3.99 -7.12 36.16
C PHE A 99 3.13 -5.84 36.19
N TRP A 100 2.85 -5.31 37.39
CA TRP A 100 2.11 -4.07 37.56
C TRP A 100 2.91 -2.85 37.10
N ASN A 101 4.23 -2.86 37.20
CA ASN A 101 5.09 -1.78 36.71
C ASN A 101 5.06 -1.69 35.17
N ILE A 102 4.93 -2.82 34.47
CA ILE A 102 4.74 -2.86 33.02
C ILE A 102 3.34 -2.39 32.64
N VAL A 103 2.31 -2.92 33.31
CA VAL A 103 0.89 -2.60 33.01
C VAL A 103 0.54 -1.16 33.40
N LEU A 104 1.07 -0.66 34.52
CA LEU A 104 0.84 0.70 35.05
C LEU A 104 1.88 1.72 34.53
N SER A 105 2.59 1.45 33.46
CA SER A 105 3.47 2.44 32.84
C SER A 105 2.67 3.68 32.42
N LYS A 106 3.24 4.90 32.54
CA LYS A 106 2.56 6.19 32.24
C LYS A 106 1.86 6.22 30.89
N ARG A 107 2.31 5.43 29.92
CA ARG A 107 1.74 5.38 28.55
C ARG A 107 0.54 4.44 28.38
N ASN A 108 0.34 3.51 29.31
CA ASN A 108 -0.83 2.62 29.34
C ASN A 108 -1.98 3.22 30.16
N LEU A 109 -1.72 4.29 30.86
CA LEU A 109 -2.68 5.01 31.67
C LEU A 109 -3.28 6.15 30.86
N GLU A 110 -4.55 6.41 31.08
CA GLU A 110 -5.25 7.56 30.51
C GLU A 110 -5.94 8.29 31.66
N GLU A 111 -5.57 9.56 31.87
CA GLU A 111 -6.23 10.39 32.86
C GLU A 111 -7.72 10.51 32.55
N PRO A 112 -8.60 10.52 33.58
CA PRO A 112 -9.99 10.76 33.36
C PRO A 112 -10.19 12.13 32.73
N VAL A 113 -10.80 12.18 31.56
CA VAL A 113 -11.12 13.44 30.89
C VAL A 113 -12.31 14.06 31.60
N VAL A 114 -12.05 15.14 32.35
CA VAL A 114 -13.09 15.94 33.02
C VAL A 114 -13.79 16.79 31.97
N TYR A 115 -15.12 16.79 31.99
CA TYR A 115 -15.92 17.57 31.07
C TYR A 115 -15.67 19.10 31.27
N ASP A 116 -15.47 19.80 30.16
CA ASP A 116 -15.23 21.24 30.08
C ASP A 116 -16.18 21.88 29.05
N SER A 117 -17.06 22.74 29.50
CA SER A 117 -18.03 23.39 28.61
C SER A 117 -17.40 24.42 27.66
N LEU A 118 -16.28 25.06 28.06
CA LEU A 118 -15.56 25.98 27.18
C LEU A 118 -14.97 25.23 25.96
N LYS A 119 -14.39 24.07 26.17
CA LYS A 119 -13.88 23.20 25.09
C LYS A 119 -15.01 22.70 24.19
N THR A 120 -16.20 22.48 24.75
CA THR A 120 -17.39 22.12 23.96
C THR A 120 -17.81 23.28 23.05
N LYS A 121 -17.84 24.50 23.54
CA LYS A 121 -18.15 25.71 22.75
C LYS A 121 -17.09 25.95 21.66
N GLU A 122 -15.82 25.77 21.99
CA GLU A 122 -14.74 25.88 21.02
C GLU A 122 -14.88 24.79 19.93
N SER A 123 -15.25 23.54 20.28
CA SER A 123 -15.55 22.50 19.30
C SER A 123 -16.70 22.90 18.37
N VAL A 124 -17.76 23.52 18.88
CA VAL A 124 -18.87 24.04 18.05
C VAL A 124 -18.35 25.07 17.04
N SER A 125 -17.54 26.04 17.48
CA SER A 125 -16.97 27.07 16.59
C SER A 125 -16.10 26.43 15.48
N ARG A 126 -15.23 25.48 15.83
CA ARG A 126 -14.39 24.77 14.86
C ARG A 126 -15.21 23.94 13.87
N MET A 127 -16.27 23.27 14.33
CA MET A 127 -17.18 22.50 13.48
C MET A 127 -17.93 23.42 12.51
N THR A 128 -18.42 24.57 12.97
CA THR A 128 -19.09 25.55 12.14
C THR A 128 -18.16 26.12 11.07
N SER A 129 -16.94 26.52 11.44
CA SER A 129 -15.93 26.98 10.49
C SER A 129 -15.56 25.89 9.46
N TYR A 130 -15.46 24.62 9.89
CA TYR A 130 -15.24 23.51 8.96
C TYR A 130 -16.37 23.35 7.96
N LEU A 131 -17.63 23.43 8.39
CA LEU A 131 -18.81 23.35 7.52
C LEU A 131 -18.86 24.51 6.51
N HIS A 132 -18.54 25.74 6.94
CA HIS A 132 -18.42 26.87 6.02
C HIS A 132 -17.33 26.63 4.98
N ASN A 133 -16.17 26.07 5.36
CA ASN A 133 -15.10 25.72 4.44
C ASN A 133 -15.49 24.59 3.45
N GLN A 134 -16.53 23.81 3.77
CA GLN A 134 -17.10 22.81 2.88
C GLN A 134 -18.27 23.35 2.03
N GLY A 135 -18.60 24.65 2.14
CA GLY A 135 -19.66 25.32 1.38
C GLY A 135 -21.04 25.30 2.02
N PHE A 136 -21.15 24.85 3.26
CA PHE A 136 -22.40 24.86 4.01
C PHE A 136 -22.50 26.14 4.86
N PHE A 137 -22.71 27.30 4.23
CA PHE A 137 -22.70 28.59 4.93
C PHE A 137 -23.91 28.78 5.83
N TYR A 138 -25.02 28.09 5.59
CA TYR A 138 -26.19 28.07 6.47
C TYR A 138 -26.10 27.03 7.59
N ALA A 139 -24.94 26.36 7.72
CA ALA A 139 -24.80 25.37 8.75
C ALA A 139 -24.82 25.95 10.14
N SER A 140 -25.54 25.29 11.03
CA SER A 140 -25.55 25.56 12.44
C SER A 140 -25.18 24.32 13.25
N VAL A 141 -24.45 24.53 14.32
CA VAL A 141 -24.04 23.46 15.23
C VAL A 141 -24.53 23.82 16.62
N ALA A 142 -25.50 23.08 17.11
CA ALA A 142 -25.97 23.16 18.51
C ALA A 142 -25.43 21.98 19.30
N TYR A 143 -25.36 22.05 20.59
CA TYR A 143 -24.99 20.94 21.45
C TYR A 143 -25.95 20.79 22.62
N ALA A 144 -26.12 19.52 23.05
CA ALA A 144 -26.90 19.17 24.23
C ALA A 144 -26.03 18.31 25.15
N GLU A 145 -26.05 18.68 26.43
CA GLU A 145 -25.33 17.96 27.48
C GLU A 145 -26.30 17.08 28.26
N LYS A 146 -25.90 15.86 28.53
CA LYS A 146 -26.64 14.94 29.41
C LYS A 146 -25.72 14.48 30.53
N MET A 147 -25.96 15.00 31.73
CA MET A 147 -25.23 14.59 32.92
C MET A 147 -26.01 13.54 33.71
N LYS A 148 -25.36 12.44 34.10
CA LYS A 148 -25.93 11.39 34.96
C LYS A 148 -24.82 10.77 35.82
N ARG A 149 -24.94 10.80 37.16
CA ARG A 149 -24.00 10.17 38.11
C ARG A 149 -22.54 10.51 37.84
N HIS A 150 -22.17 11.81 37.84
CA HIS A 150 -20.82 12.32 37.51
C HIS A 150 -20.27 11.85 36.14
N LYS A 151 -21.15 11.66 35.15
CA LYS A 151 -20.78 11.30 33.76
C LYS A 151 -21.53 12.26 32.83
N THR A 152 -20.79 12.92 31.95
CA THR A 152 -21.36 13.86 30.96
C THR A 152 -21.21 13.28 29.56
N SER A 153 -22.29 13.31 28.80
CA SER A 153 -22.34 12.96 27.36
C SER A 153 -22.75 14.21 26.59
N VAL A 154 -22.07 14.51 25.50
CA VAL A 154 -22.42 15.64 24.62
C VAL A 154 -22.88 15.10 23.27
N THR A 155 -24.01 15.64 22.79
CA THR A 155 -24.51 15.42 21.44
C THR A 155 -24.44 16.71 20.67
N TYR A 156 -23.68 16.75 19.59
CA TYR A 156 -23.64 17.88 18.68
C TYR A 156 -24.67 17.64 17.58
N ALA A 157 -25.68 18.51 17.52
CA ALA A 157 -26.69 18.51 16.48
C ALA A 157 -26.26 19.50 15.38
N VAL A 158 -25.94 18.95 14.23
CA VAL A 158 -25.46 19.68 13.06
C VAL A 158 -26.58 19.76 12.05
N THR A 159 -26.99 20.99 11.68
CA THR A 159 -27.87 21.22 10.55
C THR A 159 -27.07 21.87 9.44
N THR A 160 -26.90 21.17 8.30
CA THR A 160 -25.98 21.61 7.24
C THR A 160 -26.55 22.76 6.39
N GLY A 161 -27.86 22.78 6.19
CA GLY A 161 -28.42 23.60 5.12
C GLY A 161 -28.03 23.06 3.73
N LYS A 162 -28.26 23.86 2.69
CA LYS A 162 -27.88 23.54 1.31
C LYS A 162 -26.43 23.93 1.04
N ASN A 163 -25.72 23.15 0.22
CA ASN A 163 -24.37 23.47 -0.21
C ASN A 163 -24.40 24.53 -1.31
N PHE A 164 -23.51 25.52 -1.22
CA PHE A 164 -23.34 26.54 -2.25
C PHE A 164 -22.61 25.98 -3.45
N VAL A 165 -23.04 26.37 -4.65
CA VAL A 165 -22.38 26.04 -5.90
C VAL A 165 -21.85 27.29 -6.60
N LEU A 166 -20.73 27.16 -7.29
CA LEU A 166 -20.14 28.25 -8.05
C LEU A 166 -21.01 28.57 -9.27
N ASP A 167 -21.27 29.87 -9.52
CA ASP A 167 -22.01 30.32 -10.69
C ASP A 167 -21.10 31.09 -11.66
N LYS A 168 -20.78 32.31 -11.39
CA LYS A 168 -19.92 33.14 -12.23
C LYS A 168 -18.47 33.15 -11.70
N ILE A 169 -17.54 32.94 -12.61
CA ILE A 169 -16.11 33.02 -12.31
C ILE A 169 -15.55 34.14 -13.15
N THR A 170 -14.94 35.11 -12.49
CA THR A 170 -14.33 36.29 -13.14
C THR A 170 -12.86 36.38 -12.77
N TYR A 171 -12.07 36.94 -13.66
CA TYR A 171 -10.64 37.14 -13.44
C TYR A 171 -10.32 38.65 -13.47
N ASP A 172 -9.77 39.16 -12.40
CA ASP A 172 -9.27 40.53 -12.25
C ASP A 172 -7.72 40.46 -12.25
N VAL A 173 -7.13 40.60 -13.42
CA VAL A 173 -5.69 40.48 -13.63
C VAL A 173 -5.20 41.67 -14.44
N PRO A 174 -4.49 42.63 -13.81
CA PRO A 174 -4.00 43.83 -14.47
C PRO A 174 -3.02 43.55 -15.60
N ASP A 175 -2.18 42.52 -15.46
CA ASP A 175 -1.21 42.13 -16.50
C ASP A 175 -1.88 41.29 -17.59
N THR A 176 -1.89 41.82 -18.82
CA THR A 176 -2.54 41.19 -19.99
C THR A 176 -1.87 39.88 -20.42
N ALA A 177 -0.56 39.72 -20.21
CA ALA A 177 0.17 38.51 -20.56
C ALA A 177 -0.18 37.35 -19.57
N ILE A 178 -0.25 37.67 -18.28
CA ILE A 178 -0.69 36.71 -17.26
C ILE A 178 -2.17 36.34 -17.47
N LEU A 179 -3.02 37.29 -17.79
CA LEU A 179 -4.42 37.06 -18.12
C LEU A 179 -4.56 36.11 -19.31
N ALA A 180 -3.78 36.28 -20.36
CA ALA A 180 -3.75 35.39 -21.52
C ALA A 180 -3.34 33.95 -21.14
N ILE A 181 -2.35 33.79 -20.23
CA ILE A 181 -1.92 32.46 -19.72
C ILE A 181 -3.05 31.80 -18.93
N VAL A 182 -3.75 32.55 -18.08
CA VAL A 182 -4.87 32.05 -17.29
C VAL A 182 -5.98 31.57 -18.20
N HIS A 183 -6.40 32.37 -19.19
CA HIS A 183 -7.46 32.00 -20.16
C HIS A 183 -7.08 30.79 -21.02
N ALA A 184 -5.83 30.71 -21.49
CA ALA A 184 -5.36 29.55 -22.26
C ALA A 184 -5.46 28.23 -21.49
N ASN A 185 -5.44 28.29 -20.14
CA ASN A 185 -5.52 27.13 -19.25
C ASN A 185 -6.85 27.00 -18.49
N GLU A 186 -7.88 27.77 -18.86
CA GLU A 186 -9.17 27.78 -18.17
C GLU A 186 -9.88 26.44 -18.23
N ARG A 187 -9.73 25.67 -19.32
CA ARG A 187 -10.29 24.32 -19.44
C ARG A 187 -9.85 23.35 -18.33
N LEU A 188 -8.67 23.59 -17.77
CA LEU A 188 -8.06 22.80 -16.68
C LEU A 188 -8.40 23.36 -15.30
N SER A 189 -9.18 24.43 -15.20
CA SER A 189 -9.58 25.04 -13.93
C SER A 189 -10.36 24.05 -13.06
N LEU A 190 -10.04 24.05 -11.77
CA LEU A 190 -10.72 23.27 -10.74
C LEU A 190 -12.02 23.93 -10.27
N ILE A 191 -12.13 25.24 -10.48
CA ILE A 191 -13.31 26.04 -10.19
C ILE A 191 -14.13 26.20 -11.47
N LYS A 192 -15.35 25.66 -11.49
CA LYS A 192 -16.24 25.69 -12.65
C LYS A 192 -17.66 25.95 -12.20
N LYS A 193 -18.48 26.56 -13.08
CA LYS A 193 -19.92 26.74 -12.83
C LYS A 193 -20.58 25.41 -12.49
N GLY A 194 -21.41 25.42 -11.44
CA GLY A 194 -22.14 24.24 -10.96
C GLY A 194 -21.36 23.33 -10.00
N VAL A 195 -20.06 23.58 -9.81
CA VAL A 195 -19.24 22.83 -8.84
C VAL A 195 -19.52 23.33 -7.42
N ALA A 196 -19.65 22.41 -6.48
CA ALA A 196 -19.85 22.76 -5.06
C ALA A 196 -18.63 23.52 -4.52
N PHE A 197 -18.89 24.57 -3.77
CA PHE A 197 -17.85 25.36 -3.12
C PHE A 197 -17.10 24.51 -2.08
N LYS A 198 -15.79 24.58 -2.13
CA LYS A 198 -14.88 24.08 -1.07
C LYS A 198 -13.65 24.96 -1.00
N SER A 199 -13.30 25.47 0.16
CA SER A 199 -12.05 26.26 0.36
C SER A 199 -10.80 25.50 -0.12
N ALA A 200 -10.78 24.18 0.04
CA ALA A 200 -9.70 23.34 -0.46
C ALA A 200 -9.58 23.38 -1.99
N THR A 201 -10.70 23.46 -2.74
CA THR A 201 -10.70 23.58 -4.19
C THR A 201 -10.11 24.92 -4.62
N LEU A 202 -10.44 26.03 -3.93
CA LEU A 202 -9.83 27.33 -4.19
C LEU A 202 -8.33 27.32 -3.91
N SER A 203 -7.90 26.69 -2.81
CA SER A 203 -6.48 26.52 -2.50
C SER A 203 -5.75 25.72 -3.57
N SER A 204 -6.36 24.64 -4.06
CA SER A 204 -5.79 23.82 -5.15
C SER A 204 -5.72 24.59 -6.48
N GLU A 205 -6.74 25.42 -6.76
CA GLU A 205 -6.74 26.28 -7.93
C GLU A 205 -5.66 27.37 -7.83
N ARG A 206 -5.43 27.94 -6.64
CA ARG A 206 -4.32 28.86 -6.37
C ARG A 206 -2.98 28.23 -6.71
N GLU A 207 -2.76 26.99 -6.24
CA GLU A 207 -1.53 26.25 -6.55
C GLU A 207 -1.41 25.93 -8.05
N ARG A 208 -2.52 25.60 -8.72
CA ARG A 208 -2.55 25.37 -10.17
C ARG A 208 -2.18 26.62 -10.95
N LEU A 209 -2.81 27.77 -10.65
CA LEU A 209 -2.53 29.05 -11.27
C LEU A 209 -1.08 29.49 -11.01
N THR A 210 -0.62 29.39 -9.77
CA THR A 210 0.79 29.68 -9.45
C THR A 210 1.75 28.86 -10.30
N ARG A 211 1.46 27.57 -10.47
CA ARG A 211 2.32 26.68 -11.28
C ARG A 211 2.33 27.06 -12.75
N ILE A 212 1.17 27.29 -13.39
CA ILE A 212 1.12 27.62 -14.82
C ILE A 212 1.78 28.97 -15.11
N ILE A 213 1.64 29.95 -14.22
CA ILE A 213 2.29 31.26 -14.36
C ILE A 213 3.81 31.10 -14.19
N LYS A 214 4.28 30.34 -13.21
CA LYS A 214 5.70 30.01 -13.06
C LYS A 214 6.26 29.22 -14.25
N ASP A 215 5.45 28.33 -14.84
CA ASP A 215 5.87 27.57 -16.02
C ASP A 215 5.98 28.43 -17.28
N ALA A 216 5.34 29.59 -17.29
CA ALA A 216 5.43 30.59 -18.34
C ALA A 216 6.59 31.60 -18.15
N GLY A 217 7.49 31.38 -17.17
CA GLY A 217 8.68 32.22 -16.99
C GLY A 217 8.67 33.13 -15.77
N TYR A 218 7.57 33.28 -15.08
CA TYR A 218 7.45 34.22 -13.95
C TYR A 218 8.08 33.64 -12.68
N TYR A 219 9.39 33.68 -12.57
CA TYR A 219 10.17 33.08 -11.49
C TYR A 219 9.79 33.58 -10.10
N LYS A 220 9.67 34.91 -9.95
CA LYS A 220 9.35 35.58 -8.67
C LYS A 220 7.88 35.55 -8.31
N PHE A 221 7.02 35.08 -9.20
CA PHE A 221 5.60 34.98 -8.93
C PHE A 221 5.31 34.10 -7.71
N ASN A 222 4.48 34.61 -6.77
CA ASN A 222 4.14 33.91 -5.56
C ASN A 222 2.64 33.60 -5.50
N ARG A 223 2.26 32.53 -4.82
CA ARG A 223 0.89 32.14 -4.56
C ARG A 223 0.09 33.23 -3.83
N ASP A 224 0.75 34.03 -3.03
CA ASP A 224 0.13 35.10 -2.24
C ASP A 224 -0.36 36.27 -3.10
N ALA A 225 0.12 36.35 -4.36
CA ALA A 225 -0.42 37.27 -5.35
C ALA A 225 -1.84 36.90 -5.84
N ILE A 226 -2.31 35.66 -5.56
CA ILE A 226 -3.61 35.19 -6.00
C ILE A 226 -4.58 35.24 -4.82
N GLU A 227 -5.60 36.08 -4.95
CA GLU A 227 -6.69 36.21 -4.01
C GLU A 227 -8.00 35.72 -4.61
N PHE A 228 -8.86 35.14 -3.80
CA PHE A 228 -10.22 34.79 -4.19
C PHE A 228 -11.19 35.64 -3.39
N THR A 229 -11.92 36.50 -4.09
CA THR A 229 -13.07 37.22 -3.51
C THR A 229 -14.31 36.41 -3.86
N VAL A 230 -15.05 36.04 -2.84
CA VAL A 230 -16.27 35.28 -2.98
C VAL A 230 -17.45 36.17 -2.67
N ASP A 231 -18.27 36.40 -3.68
CA ASP A 231 -19.48 37.22 -3.54
C ASP A 231 -20.72 36.32 -3.54
N THR A 232 -21.45 36.39 -2.48
CA THR A 232 -22.72 35.67 -2.32
C THR A 232 -23.89 36.46 -2.83
N LEU A 233 -23.66 37.73 -3.27
CA LEU A 233 -24.71 38.60 -3.77
C LEU A 233 -24.26 39.80 -4.60
N ASN A 234 -25.26 40.30 -5.35
CA ASN A 234 -25.29 41.44 -6.18
C ASN A 234 -24.72 42.72 -5.46
N LYS A 235 -23.69 43.34 -6.05
CA LYS A 235 -23.02 44.55 -5.58
C LYS A 235 -23.95 45.74 -5.21
N ALA A 236 -25.23 45.67 -5.57
CA ALA A 236 -26.24 46.68 -5.26
C ALA A 236 -26.62 46.75 -3.79
N LEU A 237 -26.46 45.68 -3.00
CA LEU A 237 -26.85 45.63 -1.60
C LEU A 237 -25.78 46.14 -0.63
N PHE A 238 -24.49 46.08 -1.00
CA PHE A 238 -23.39 46.58 -0.19
C PHE A 238 -23.24 48.13 -0.20
N ARG A 239 -23.88 48.81 -1.15
CA ARG A 239 -23.75 50.28 -1.25
C ARG A 239 -24.52 51.10 -0.19
N ASN A 240 -25.41 50.45 0.57
CA ASN A 240 -26.29 51.20 1.47
C ASN A 240 -26.27 50.77 2.95
N THR A 241 -25.39 49.93 3.40
CA THR A 241 -25.32 49.56 4.83
C THR A 241 -23.94 49.81 5.41
N LEU A 242 -23.89 50.70 6.38
CA LEU A 242 -22.72 51.07 7.20
C LEU A 242 -22.28 49.93 8.18
N ASN A 243 -23.00 48.82 8.19
CA ASN A 243 -22.75 47.69 9.08
C ASN A 243 -22.54 46.39 8.27
N PRO A 244 -21.30 45.85 8.22
CA PRO A 244 -21.02 44.60 7.46
C PRO A 244 -21.84 43.39 7.92
N PHE A 245 -22.26 43.36 9.18
CA PHE A 245 -23.09 42.29 9.75
C PHE A 245 -24.53 42.29 9.22
N GLU A 246 -25.15 43.44 9.02
CA GLU A 246 -26.51 43.54 8.47
C GLU A 246 -26.53 43.16 6.97
N GLY A 247 -25.49 43.52 6.23
CA GLY A 247 -25.29 43.05 4.84
C GLY A 247 -25.27 41.51 4.74
N PHE A 248 -24.53 40.85 5.62
CA PHE A 248 -24.49 39.38 5.69
C PHE A 248 -25.87 38.77 5.98
N VAL A 249 -26.63 39.28 6.93
CA VAL A 249 -27.96 38.77 7.32
C VAL A 249 -28.98 38.93 6.17
N ASN A 250 -28.95 40.01 5.42
CA ASN A 250 -29.86 40.24 4.28
C ASN A 250 -29.54 39.33 3.11
N ILE A 251 -28.25 39.07 2.87
CA ILE A 251 -27.72 38.07 1.92
C ILE A 251 -28.24 36.67 2.24
N PHE A 252 -28.19 36.32 3.50
CA PHE A 252 -28.68 35.02 3.98
C PHE A 252 -30.18 34.83 3.72
N ASN A 253 -30.97 35.88 3.91
CA ASN A 253 -32.42 35.82 3.79
C ASN A 253 -32.89 35.69 2.32
N GLU A 254 -32.27 36.36 1.36
CA GLU A 254 -32.63 36.23 -0.07
C GLU A 254 -32.34 34.88 -0.70
N ASN A 255 -31.25 34.22 -0.27
CA ASN A 255 -30.90 32.89 -0.80
C ASN A 255 -31.59 31.73 -0.09
N LYS A 256 -32.30 32.00 1.01
CA LYS A 256 -32.94 30.97 1.83
C LYS A 256 -34.03 30.19 1.12
N GLY A 257 -34.63 30.75 0.08
CA GLY A 257 -35.69 30.13 -0.74
C GLY A 257 -35.20 29.43 -2.02
N ARG A 258 -33.94 29.61 -2.45
CA ARG A 258 -33.44 29.01 -3.71
C ARG A 258 -33.16 27.52 -3.56
N GLU A 259 -33.51 26.76 -4.59
CA GLU A 259 -33.29 25.31 -4.60
C GLU A 259 -31.80 24.94 -4.55
N LYS A 260 -30.93 25.76 -5.18
CA LYS A 260 -29.45 25.66 -5.09
C LYS A 260 -28.87 27.06 -4.89
N PRO A 261 -28.38 27.39 -3.69
CA PRO A 261 -27.74 28.70 -3.47
C PRO A 261 -26.45 28.79 -4.29
N THR A 262 -26.26 29.89 -5.01
CA THR A 262 -25.12 30.14 -5.86
C THR A 262 -24.21 31.21 -5.29
N MET A 263 -22.96 31.19 -5.71
CA MET A 263 -21.96 32.18 -5.35
C MET A 263 -21.03 32.48 -6.52
N ASP A 264 -20.67 33.75 -6.66
CA ASP A 264 -19.70 34.21 -7.66
C ASP A 264 -18.31 34.25 -7.05
N VAL A 265 -17.34 33.90 -7.86
CA VAL A 265 -15.90 33.90 -7.47
C VAL A 265 -15.14 34.82 -8.40
N GLU A 266 -14.52 35.83 -7.83
CA GLU A 266 -13.56 36.68 -8.52
C GLU A 266 -12.14 36.23 -8.14
N VAL A 267 -11.37 35.85 -9.15
CA VAL A 267 -9.96 35.51 -9.01
C VAL A 267 -9.14 36.76 -9.28
N ARG A 268 -8.56 37.33 -8.25
CA ARG A 268 -7.71 38.52 -8.33
C ARG A 268 -6.27 38.12 -8.31
N ILE A 269 -5.50 38.58 -9.28
CA ILE A 269 -4.04 38.42 -9.31
C ILE A 269 -3.42 39.80 -9.22
N LYS A 270 -2.91 40.12 -8.03
CA LYS A 270 -2.33 41.42 -7.71
C LYS A 270 -0.87 41.31 -7.32
N ASN A 271 -0.13 42.35 -7.55
CA ASN A 271 1.21 42.43 -7.00
C ASN A 271 1.10 42.67 -5.48
N PRO A 272 1.72 41.88 -4.62
CA PRO A 272 1.82 42.16 -3.21
C PRO A 272 2.45 43.54 -2.97
N GLU A 273 1.89 44.30 -2.04
CA GLU A 273 2.33 45.70 -1.82
C GLU A 273 3.81 45.87 -1.49
N ASP A 274 4.46 44.82 -0.95
CA ASP A 274 5.84 44.81 -0.53
C ASP A 274 6.82 44.28 -1.62
N VAL A 275 6.32 43.86 -2.79
CA VAL A 275 7.12 43.23 -3.83
C VAL A 275 7.05 44.10 -5.11
N GLY A 276 8.13 44.72 -5.47
CA GLY A 276 8.18 45.63 -6.64
C GLY A 276 7.83 44.92 -7.97
N ASP A 277 7.78 45.66 -9.08
CA ASP A 277 7.38 45.22 -10.43
C ASP A 277 8.10 43.97 -10.95
N SER A 278 9.18 43.54 -10.31
CA SER A 278 9.93 42.33 -10.69
C SER A 278 9.11 41.02 -10.60
N THR A 279 7.95 40.99 -9.89
CA THR A 279 7.05 39.86 -9.82
C THR A 279 6.39 39.54 -11.17
N TRP A 280 6.20 40.59 -12.01
CA TRP A 280 5.52 40.49 -13.30
C TRP A 280 6.51 40.30 -14.48
N GLN A 281 7.79 40.11 -14.18
CA GLN A 281 8.81 39.92 -15.21
C GLN A 281 9.02 38.46 -15.51
N GLN A 282 9.12 38.13 -16.79
CA GLN A 282 9.54 36.82 -17.23
C GLN A 282 11.05 36.68 -17.15
N TYR A 283 11.51 35.58 -16.60
CA TYR A 283 12.91 35.22 -16.50
C TYR A 283 13.25 34.10 -17.44
N HIS A 284 14.45 34.08 -17.98
CA HIS A 284 15.00 33.00 -18.78
C HIS A 284 16.28 32.45 -18.15
N ILE A 285 16.60 31.20 -18.49
CA ILE A 285 17.82 30.54 -18.01
C ILE A 285 19.02 31.07 -18.79
N SER A 286 20.05 31.55 -18.09
CA SER A 286 21.30 32.02 -18.67
C SER A 286 22.36 30.92 -18.64
N LYS A 287 23.03 30.73 -17.53
CA LYS A 287 24.11 29.77 -17.37
C LYS A 287 23.67 28.63 -16.44
N ILE A 288 24.21 27.43 -16.66
CA ILE A 288 23.89 26.26 -15.85
C ILE A 288 25.18 25.67 -15.31
N TYR A 289 25.31 25.66 -14.00
CA TYR A 289 26.45 25.12 -13.25
C TYR A 289 26.02 23.85 -12.48
N ALA A 290 26.81 22.79 -12.57
CA ALA A 290 26.58 21.56 -11.86
C ALA A 290 27.79 21.16 -11.02
N TYR A 291 27.55 20.87 -9.74
CA TYR A 291 28.56 20.48 -8.74
C TYR A 291 28.26 19.04 -8.27
N PRO A 292 28.78 18.01 -8.96
CA PRO A 292 28.37 16.62 -8.72
C PRO A 292 28.96 15.97 -7.47
N ASP A 293 29.93 16.57 -6.82
CA ASP A 293 30.59 16.09 -5.60
C ASP A 293 30.56 17.12 -4.45
N PHE A 294 29.49 17.95 -4.48
CA PHE A 294 29.37 19.05 -3.53
C PHE A 294 29.05 18.56 -2.11
N PRO A 295 29.91 18.81 -1.12
CA PRO A 295 29.60 18.49 0.27
C PRO A 295 28.52 19.45 0.82
N ILE A 296 27.83 19.05 1.89
CA ILE A 296 26.73 19.83 2.49
C ILE A 296 27.16 21.26 2.86
N ASN A 297 28.40 21.44 3.30
CA ASN A 297 28.98 22.75 3.68
C ASN A 297 30.05 23.21 2.69
N GLY A 298 29.93 22.88 1.40
CA GLY A 298 30.90 23.20 0.38
C GLY A 298 30.87 24.69 -0.02
N ASN A 299 32.00 25.14 -0.56
CA ASN A 299 32.13 26.49 -1.15
C ASN A 299 32.04 26.40 -2.68
N PRO A 300 31.03 26.99 -3.35
CA PRO A 300 30.95 26.99 -4.81
C PRO A 300 32.07 27.74 -5.52
N SER A 301 32.81 28.61 -4.79
CA SER A 301 33.89 29.43 -5.34
C SER A 301 35.29 28.83 -5.07
N ASP A 302 35.34 27.53 -4.72
CA ASP A 302 36.58 26.83 -4.51
C ASP A 302 37.40 26.78 -5.80
N SER A 303 38.64 27.34 -5.78
CA SER A 303 39.53 27.39 -6.92
C SER A 303 40.12 26.05 -7.34
N SER A 304 40.02 25.02 -6.48
CA SER A 304 40.50 23.67 -6.79
C SER A 304 39.54 22.84 -7.62
N LEU A 305 38.33 23.36 -7.91
CA LEU A 305 37.34 22.70 -8.75
C LEU A 305 37.76 22.66 -10.22
N LYS A 306 37.81 21.46 -10.79
CA LYS A 306 38.02 21.28 -12.24
C LYS A 306 36.73 21.67 -12.96
N GLU A 307 36.87 22.41 -14.07
CA GLU A 307 35.77 22.86 -14.91
C GLU A 307 35.74 22.09 -16.23
N ASP A 308 34.60 21.54 -16.58
CA ASP A 308 34.33 20.85 -17.85
C ASP A 308 33.01 21.38 -18.45
N LEU A 309 33.10 22.03 -19.59
CA LEU A 309 31.95 22.54 -20.33
C LEU A 309 31.41 21.44 -21.26
N ARG A 310 30.19 21.02 -21.05
CA ARG A 310 29.48 20.04 -21.88
C ARG A 310 28.18 20.59 -22.41
N LYS A 311 28.12 20.84 -23.70
CA LYS A 311 27.00 21.50 -24.39
C LYS A 311 26.77 22.91 -23.80
N TYR A 312 25.89 23.00 -22.82
CA TYR A 312 25.45 24.22 -22.15
C TYR A 312 25.54 24.12 -20.63
N VAL A 313 26.11 23.04 -20.10
CA VAL A 313 26.27 22.82 -18.65
C VAL A 313 27.75 22.88 -18.30
N THR A 314 28.12 23.78 -17.42
CA THR A 314 29.46 23.88 -16.83
C THR A 314 29.50 22.99 -15.58
N ILE A 315 30.25 21.90 -15.65
CA ILE A 315 30.43 20.95 -14.57
C ILE A 315 31.67 21.33 -13.78
N ARG A 316 31.53 21.58 -12.47
CA ARG A 316 32.60 21.92 -11.54
C ARG A 316 32.73 20.86 -10.47
N SER A 317 33.84 20.16 -10.41
CA SER A 317 34.02 19.04 -9.46
C SER A 317 35.49 18.81 -9.12
N HIS A 318 35.72 18.22 -7.94
CA HIS A 318 37.04 17.67 -7.56
C HIS A 318 37.24 16.29 -8.21
N GLN A 319 36.15 15.49 -8.27
CA GLN A 319 36.16 14.13 -8.78
C GLN A 319 35.02 13.90 -9.76
N ASP A 320 35.28 13.13 -10.79
CA ASP A 320 34.22 12.65 -11.69
C ASP A 320 33.35 11.63 -11.02
N ILE A 321 32.21 12.05 -10.50
CA ILE A 321 31.19 11.12 -9.94
C ILE A 321 30.41 10.45 -11.06
N LEU A 322 30.03 11.21 -12.08
CA LEU A 322 29.25 10.72 -13.22
C LEU A 322 29.92 11.22 -14.52
N LYS A 323 29.87 10.39 -15.56
CA LYS A 323 30.38 10.79 -16.91
C LYS A 323 29.69 12.08 -17.35
N PRO A 324 30.47 13.13 -17.78
CA PRO A 324 29.94 14.45 -18.14
C PRO A 324 28.80 14.41 -19.16
N LYS A 325 28.86 13.47 -20.12
CA LYS A 325 27.82 13.26 -21.15
C LYS A 325 26.50 12.80 -20.52
N ILE A 326 26.52 11.99 -19.46
CA ILE A 326 25.31 11.49 -18.78
C ILE A 326 24.76 12.61 -17.91
N MET A 327 25.63 13.34 -17.22
CA MET A 327 25.26 14.48 -16.39
C MET A 327 24.51 15.53 -17.22
N SER A 328 25.10 16.00 -18.35
CA SER A 328 24.44 17.00 -19.20
C SER A 328 23.11 16.54 -19.82
N LYS A 329 22.95 15.24 -20.07
CA LYS A 329 21.64 14.65 -20.51
C LYS A 329 20.60 14.55 -19.40
N SER A 330 21.04 14.54 -18.15
CA SER A 330 20.14 14.43 -16.99
C SER A 330 19.59 15.78 -16.55
N ILE A 331 20.22 16.87 -16.97
CA ILE A 331 19.77 18.25 -16.75
C ILE A 331 18.88 18.65 -17.92
N LEU A 332 17.62 18.96 -17.62
CA LEU A 332 16.60 19.29 -18.65
C LEU A 332 16.50 20.77 -18.94
N LEU A 333 17.14 21.59 -18.13
CA LEU A 333 17.23 23.04 -18.34
C LEU A 333 18.06 23.37 -19.61
N ARG A 334 17.69 24.46 -20.29
CA ARG A 334 18.38 24.96 -21.49
C ARG A 334 18.60 26.47 -21.39
N PRO A 335 19.77 26.97 -21.72
CA PRO A 335 19.97 28.41 -21.84
C PRO A 335 19.04 29.00 -22.87
N GLY A 336 18.54 30.24 -22.63
CA GLY A 336 17.58 30.94 -23.46
C GLY A 336 16.10 30.51 -23.31
N GLU A 337 15.83 29.35 -22.70
CA GLU A 337 14.44 28.95 -22.42
C GLU A 337 13.87 29.73 -21.22
N PRO A 338 12.56 30.03 -21.24
CA PRO A 338 11.91 30.63 -20.08
C PRO A 338 12.07 29.75 -18.85
N TYR A 339 12.09 30.33 -17.66
CA TYR A 339 12.01 29.60 -16.43
C TYR A 339 10.73 28.75 -16.40
N SER A 340 10.81 27.53 -15.90
CA SER A 340 9.67 26.65 -15.71
C SER A 340 9.84 25.84 -14.42
N LEU A 341 8.84 25.91 -13.55
CA LEU A 341 8.77 25.11 -12.32
C LEU A 341 8.67 23.61 -12.65
N GLN A 342 8.01 23.27 -13.75
CA GLN A 342 7.93 21.90 -14.23
C GLN A 342 9.30 21.36 -14.66
N GLN A 343 10.10 22.16 -15.41
CA GLN A 343 11.45 21.76 -15.78
C GLN A 343 12.39 21.68 -14.58
N TYR A 344 12.23 22.57 -13.58
CA TYR A 344 12.90 22.45 -12.29
C TYR A 344 12.64 21.08 -11.64
N ASN A 345 11.37 20.76 -11.44
CA ASN A 345 10.96 19.48 -10.80
C ASN A 345 11.43 18.26 -11.61
N ASN A 346 11.27 18.31 -12.93
CA ASN A 346 11.68 17.21 -13.80
C ASN A 346 13.21 16.99 -13.76
N THR A 347 14.01 18.07 -13.71
CA THR A 347 15.47 17.98 -13.59
C THR A 347 15.88 17.37 -12.25
N VAL A 348 15.31 17.87 -11.14
CA VAL A 348 15.57 17.35 -9.80
C VAL A 348 15.18 15.88 -9.68
N ASN A 349 13.99 15.52 -10.15
CA ASN A 349 13.50 14.12 -10.12
C ASN A 349 14.38 13.21 -10.97
N LYS A 350 14.78 13.64 -12.16
CA LYS A 350 15.64 12.86 -13.05
C LYS A 350 17.02 12.61 -12.45
N LEU A 351 17.56 13.58 -11.73
CA LEU A 351 18.82 13.42 -11.01
C LEU A 351 18.66 12.47 -9.82
N TYR A 352 17.56 12.55 -9.04
CA TYR A 352 17.25 11.58 -8.00
C TYR A 352 17.03 10.16 -8.55
N ASP A 353 16.41 10.02 -9.70
CA ASP A 353 16.15 8.71 -10.35
C ASP A 353 17.45 7.96 -10.73
N LEU A 354 18.58 8.66 -10.89
CA LEU A 354 19.89 8.02 -11.04
C LEU A 354 20.30 7.21 -9.80
N GLY A 355 19.77 7.56 -8.61
CA GLY A 355 20.00 6.86 -7.35
C GLY A 355 21.43 6.99 -6.78
N ILE A 356 22.24 7.87 -7.33
CA ILE A 356 23.64 8.09 -6.92
C ILE A 356 23.82 9.32 -6.00
N TRP A 357 22.79 10.16 -5.91
CA TRP A 357 22.78 11.36 -5.08
C TRP A 357 22.03 11.14 -3.78
N GLN A 358 22.57 11.67 -2.69
CA GLN A 358 21.87 11.74 -1.40
C GLN A 358 20.99 12.99 -1.34
N PHE A 359 21.55 14.12 -1.82
CA PHE A 359 20.83 15.38 -1.91
C PHE A 359 21.02 15.99 -3.30
N VAL A 360 19.94 16.54 -3.84
CA VAL A 360 19.91 17.29 -5.09
C VAL A 360 19.25 18.64 -4.79
N THR A 361 20.01 19.69 -4.90
CA THR A 361 19.52 21.06 -4.68
C THR A 361 19.76 21.88 -5.94
N LEU A 362 18.70 22.44 -6.49
CA LEU A 362 18.76 23.39 -7.62
C LEU A 362 18.40 24.77 -7.10
N GLN A 363 19.31 25.70 -7.26
CA GLN A 363 19.13 27.10 -6.88
C GLN A 363 19.29 28.01 -8.10
N TYR A 364 18.52 29.06 -8.14
CA TYR A 364 18.69 30.12 -9.16
C TYR A 364 19.21 31.38 -8.52
N LYS A 365 20.10 32.03 -9.22
CA LYS A 365 20.58 33.39 -8.88
C LYS A 365 20.40 34.30 -10.09
N GLU A 366 19.96 35.51 -9.86
CA GLU A 366 19.86 36.51 -10.93
C GLU A 366 21.25 36.78 -11.50
N ASN A 367 21.33 36.76 -12.82
CA ASN A 367 22.56 37.10 -13.54
C ASN A 367 22.81 38.60 -13.41
N LYS A 368 24.04 39.01 -13.09
CA LYS A 368 24.38 40.41 -12.88
C LYS A 368 24.56 41.20 -14.18
N ASP A 369 24.86 40.48 -15.27
CA ASP A 369 25.23 41.07 -16.56
C ASP A 369 24.03 41.19 -17.52
N THR A 370 22.98 40.40 -17.28
CA THR A 370 21.82 40.30 -18.16
C THR A 370 20.55 40.45 -17.34
N ALA A 371 19.70 41.41 -17.71
CA ALA A 371 18.43 41.62 -17.06
C ALA A 371 17.50 40.41 -17.26
N ASN A 372 16.71 40.08 -16.26
CA ASN A 372 15.71 38.97 -16.27
C ASN A 372 16.30 37.60 -16.62
N ALA A 373 17.59 37.40 -16.35
CA ALA A 373 18.28 36.13 -16.57
C ALA A 373 18.65 35.45 -15.28
N LEU A 374 18.54 34.12 -15.26
CA LEU A 374 18.81 33.27 -14.12
C LEU A 374 19.96 32.33 -14.40
N ASP A 375 20.96 32.35 -13.54
CA ASP A 375 21.98 31.31 -13.48
C ASP A 375 21.52 30.18 -12.56
N ALA A 376 21.52 28.96 -13.09
CA ALA A 376 21.09 27.74 -12.38
C ALA A 376 22.28 27.02 -11.75
N TYR A 377 22.23 26.78 -10.46
CA TYR A 377 23.27 26.10 -9.69
C TYR A 377 22.72 24.78 -9.13
N LEU A 378 23.27 23.65 -9.62
CA LEU A 378 22.92 22.32 -9.17
C LEU A 378 23.97 21.79 -8.20
N PHE A 379 23.62 21.71 -6.92
CA PHE A 379 24.48 21.15 -5.88
C PHE A 379 24.05 19.72 -5.60
N LEU A 380 24.96 18.75 -5.79
CA LEU A 380 24.67 17.34 -5.74
C LEU A 380 25.61 16.65 -4.78
N THR A 381 25.07 16.12 -3.69
CA THR A 381 25.85 15.39 -2.69
C THR A 381 25.76 13.88 -2.98
N PRO A 382 26.88 13.20 -3.28
CA PRO A 382 26.87 11.79 -3.64
C PRO A 382 26.57 10.89 -2.43
N ARG A 383 25.92 9.76 -2.70
CA ARG A 383 25.76 8.65 -1.75
C ARG A 383 27.02 7.80 -1.68
N ARG A 384 27.12 6.96 -0.65
CA ARG A 384 28.12 5.90 -0.59
C ARG A 384 27.98 4.97 -1.79
N LYS A 385 29.07 4.67 -2.47
CA LYS A 385 29.05 3.88 -3.71
C LYS A 385 28.66 2.43 -3.51
N GLN A 386 28.95 1.90 -2.32
CA GLN A 386 28.73 0.49 -1.99
C GLN A 386 27.85 0.38 -0.74
N GLU A 387 26.95 -0.57 -0.78
CA GLU A 387 26.05 -0.90 0.32
C GLU A 387 26.09 -2.42 0.51
N LEU A 388 26.28 -2.87 1.75
CA LEU A 388 26.21 -4.26 2.16
C LEU A 388 25.07 -4.40 3.16
N GLY A 389 24.15 -5.31 2.93
CA GLY A 389 23.04 -5.60 3.82
C GLY A 389 23.00 -7.10 4.14
N VAL A 390 22.71 -7.41 5.40
CA VAL A 390 22.44 -8.78 5.83
C VAL A 390 21.02 -8.80 6.39
N ASN A 391 20.18 -9.69 5.86
CA ASN A 391 18.81 -9.90 6.34
C ASN A 391 18.71 -11.29 6.95
N PHE A 392 18.12 -11.37 8.12
CA PHE A 392 17.73 -12.61 8.75
C PHE A 392 16.22 -12.75 8.65
N GLU A 393 15.76 -13.91 8.21
CA GLU A 393 14.36 -14.24 8.11
C GLU A 393 14.04 -15.44 9.00
N VAL A 394 12.96 -15.35 9.75
CA VAL A 394 12.38 -16.47 10.47
C VAL A 394 10.93 -16.57 10.05
N SER A 395 10.53 -17.76 9.63
CA SER A 395 9.19 -18.02 9.12
C SER A 395 8.60 -19.27 9.77
N ASN A 396 7.30 -19.37 9.71
CA ASN A 396 6.55 -20.57 10.09
C ASN A 396 5.43 -20.77 9.07
N SER A 397 5.18 -21.97 8.72
CA SER A 397 4.14 -22.34 7.76
C SER A 397 3.40 -23.58 8.26
N SER A 398 2.29 -23.88 7.62
CA SER A 398 1.59 -25.15 7.83
C SER A 398 2.41 -26.36 7.36
N ASP A 399 3.40 -26.17 6.51
CA ASP A 399 4.24 -27.24 5.93
C ASP A 399 5.48 -27.53 6.77
N TYR A 400 5.96 -26.54 7.53
CA TYR A 400 7.11 -26.66 8.43
C TYR A 400 6.91 -25.88 9.72
N THR A 401 7.53 -26.35 10.79
CA THR A 401 7.38 -25.73 12.11
C THR A 401 8.23 -24.47 12.24
N LEU A 402 9.43 -24.46 11.64
CA LEU A 402 10.37 -23.34 11.71
C LEU A 402 11.16 -23.26 10.40
N GLY A 403 11.05 -22.12 9.74
CA GLY A 403 11.93 -21.73 8.64
C GLY A 403 12.91 -20.67 9.10
N SER A 404 14.16 -20.76 8.68
CA SER A 404 15.18 -19.75 8.93
C SER A 404 15.94 -19.48 7.65
N GLY A 405 16.15 -18.21 7.32
CA GLY A 405 16.86 -17.78 6.14
C GLY A 405 17.84 -16.65 6.44
N VAL A 406 18.90 -16.60 5.65
CA VAL A 406 19.88 -15.52 5.66
C VAL A 406 20.08 -15.04 4.23
N SER A 407 19.99 -13.72 4.03
CA SER A 407 20.29 -13.10 2.73
C SER A 407 21.39 -12.07 2.88
N LEU A 408 22.43 -12.20 2.07
CA LEU A 408 23.52 -11.25 1.94
C LEU A 408 23.31 -10.45 0.65
N ASN A 409 23.19 -9.12 0.76
CA ASN A 409 22.93 -8.26 -0.38
C ASN A 409 24.05 -7.24 -0.53
N TYR A 410 24.73 -7.25 -1.65
CA TYR A 410 25.71 -6.25 -2.04
C TYR A 410 25.16 -5.40 -3.18
N ARG A 411 25.35 -4.10 -3.10
CA ARG A 411 24.98 -3.18 -4.17
C ARG A 411 26.06 -2.13 -4.40
N HIS A 412 26.49 -1.99 -5.63
CA HIS A 412 27.32 -0.88 -6.11
C HIS A 412 26.46 0.04 -6.98
N ILE A 413 26.22 1.28 -6.54
CA ILE A 413 25.21 2.15 -7.13
C ILE A 413 25.67 2.93 -8.36
N ASN A 414 26.97 2.92 -8.69
CA ASN A 414 27.51 3.73 -9.79
C ASN A 414 28.70 3.05 -10.48
N LEU A 415 28.44 1.93 -11.13
CA LEU A 415 29.46 1.19 -11.87
C LEU A 415 29.93 2.03 -13.08
N ASN A 416 31.24 2.12 -13.25
CA ASN A 416 31.88 2.86 -14.34
C ASN A 416 31.44 4.33 -14.48
N LYS A 417 31.05 4.99 -13.37
CA LYS A 417 30.57 6.38 -13.38
C LYS A 417 29.43 6.61 -14.41
N SER A 418 28.54 5.63 -14.54
CA SER A 418 27.45 5.64 -15.53
C SER A 418 26.06 5.68 -14.91
N GLY A 419 25.96 5.70 -13.57
CA GLY A 419 24.71 5.51 -12.84
C GLY A 419 24.20 4.07 -12.90
N THR A 420 24.95 3.15 -13.53
CA THR A 420 24.59 1.74 -13.57
C THR A 420 24.79 1.11 -12.20
N GLN A 421 23.81 0.38 -11.72
CA GLN A 421 23.86 -0.31 -10.45
C GLN A 421 24.15 -1.79 -10.66
N LEU A 422 25.13 -2.32 -9.93
CA LEU A 422 25.38 -3.75 -9.81
C LEU A 422 24.79 -4.22 -8.50
N GLY A 423 23.89 -5.18 -8.57
CA GLY A 423 23.33 -5.88 -7.41
C GLY A 423 23.82 -7.31 -7.38
N MET A 424 24.19 -7.81 -6.21
CA MET A 424 24.48 -9.22 -5.96
C MET A 424 23.73 -9.63 -4.70
N SER A 425 23.06 -10.76 -4.75
CA SER A 425 22.41 -11.34 -3.58
C SER A 425 22.75 -12.82 -3.47
N LEU A 426 22.97 -13.26 -2.25
CA LEU A 426 23.09 -14.66 -1.87
C LEU A 426 22.05 -14.91 -0.79
N ASN A 427 21.27 -15.96 -0.94
CA ASN A 427 20.27 -16.37 0.02
C ASN A 427 20.42 -17.85 0.35
N THR A 428 20.23 -18.19 1.60
CA THR A 428 20.17 -19.58 2.06
C THR A 428 19.05 -19.71 3.07
N GLY A 429 18.39 -20.84 3.08
CA GLY A 429 17.30 -21.13 3.99
C GLY A 429 17.23 -22.60 4.34
N ILE A 430 16.67 -22.87 5.51
CA ILE A 430 16.34 -24.22 5.98
C ILE A 430 14.93 -24.23 6.54
N GLU A 431 14.23 -25.32 6.36
CA GLU A 431 12.91 -25.56 6.95
C GLU A 431 12.96 -26.80 7.83
N LEU A 432 12.52 -26.66 9.06
CA LEU A 432 12.50 -27.70 10.07
C LEU A 432 11.05 -28.07 10.39
N LEU A 433 10.76 -29.35 10.38
CA LEU A 433 9.48 -29.91 10.82
C LEU A 433 9.66 -30.55 12.20
N ARG A 434 8.74 -30.24 13.13
CA ARG A 434 8.67 -30.93 14.41
C ARG A 434 7.53 -31.93 14.33
N THR A 435 7.85 -33.21 14.38
CA THR A 435 6.85 -34.27 14.53
C THR A 435 6.28 -34.26 15.95
N GLN A 436 5.05 -34.74 16.12
CA GLN A 436 4.29 -34.60 17.37
C GLN A 436 4.94 -35.23 18.61
N GLN A 437 5.78 -36.24 18.42
CA GLN A 437 6.49 -36.98 19.48
C GLN A 437 7.97 -37.24 19.12
N GLY A 438 8.51 -36.60 18.07
CA GLY A 438 9.83 -36.85 17.54
C GLY A 438 10.77 -35.65 17.56
N PRO A 439 12.03 -35.87 17.13
CA PRO A 439 13.00 -34.79 17.03
C PRO A 439 12.64 -33.82 15.90
N TRP A 440 13.32 -32.67 15.87
CA TRP A 440 13.31 -31.77 14.74
C TRP A 440 13.91 -32.43 13.53
N VAL A 441 13.20 -32.42 12.40
CA VAL A 441 13.65 -33.02 11.15
C VAL A 441 13.87 -31.89 10.12
N LEU A 442 15.00 -31.91 9.44
CA LEU A 442 15.26 -31.04 8.32
C LEU A 442 14.36 -31.45 7.16
N GLN A 443 13.43 -30.57 6.77
CA GLN A 443 12.47 -30.84 5.70
C GLN A 443 12.94 -30.32 4.35
N SER A 444 13.49 -29.10 4.33
CA SER A 444 14.05 -28.53 3.12
C SER A 444 15.26 -27.64 3.37
N ARG A 445 16.05 -27.47 2.35
CA ARG A 445 17.15 -26.51 2.28
C ARG A 445 17.12 -25.78 0.95
N GLU A 446 17.40 -24.50 1.01
CA GLU A 446 17.44 -23.64 -0.16
C GLU A 446 18.77 -22.87 -0.18
N PHE A 447 19.33 -22.76 -1.38
CA PHE A 447 20.49 -21.91 -1.64
C PHE A 447 20.28 -21.22 -2.98
N GLY A 448 20.51 -19.90 -3.02
CA GLY A 448 20.34 -19.14 -4.25
C GLY A 448 21.27 -17.94 -4.33
N GLY A 449 21.48 -17.48 -5.55
CA GLY A 449 22.21 -16.26 -5.83
C GLY A 449 21.70 -15.57 -7.08
N GLU A 450 21.75 -14.25 -7.08
CA GLU A 450 21.42 -13.43 -8.24
C GLU A 450 22.47 -12.33 -8.42
N VAL A 451 22.87 -12.09 -9.66
CA VAL A 451 23.64 -10.93 -10.10
C VAL A 451 22.77 -10.11 -11.03
N SER A 452 22.69 -8.81 -10.80
CA SER A 452 21.87 -7.92 -11.62
C SER A 452 22.58 -6.62 -11.96
N LEU A 453 22.37 -6.17 -13.21
CA LEU A 453 22.77 -4.86 -13.70
C LEU A 453 21.50 -4.02 -13.95
N THR A 454 21.42 -2.84 -13.36
CA THR A 454 20.30 -1.92 -13.53
C THR A 454 20.79 -0.59 -14.08
N TRP A 455 20.29 -0.20 -15.24
CA TRP A 455 20.52 1.10 -15.87
C TRP A 455 19.34 2.02 -15.58
N PRO A 456 19.56 3.26 -15.10
CA PRO A 456 18.49 4.24 -14.82
C PRO A 456 18.00 4.93 -16.10
N ARG A 457 17.70 4.15 -17.13
CA ARG A 457 17.22 4.59 -18.45
C ARG A 457 16.70 3.41 -19.23
N PHE A 458 15.96 3.68 -20.32
CA PHE A 458 15.74 2.65 -21.34
C PHE A 458 17.06 2.36 -22.08
N ALA A 459 17.58 1.16 -21.91
CA ALA A 459 18.71 0.64 -22.66
C ALA A 459 18.19 -0.21 -23.82
N LEU A 460 17.55 0.43 -24.81
CA LEU A 460 17.02 -0.19 -26.00
C LEU A 460 17.99 -0.04 -27.17
N PRO A 461 17.97 -0.96 -28.13
CA PRO A 461 18.65 -0.74 -29.41
C PRO A 461 18.04 0.42 -30.20
N PHE A 462 16.81 0.86 -29.90
CA PHE A 462 16.10 1.96 -30.54
C PHE A 462 15.96 3.16 -29.60
N ASN A 463 16.08 4.37 -30.15
CA ASN A 463 16.00 5.62 -29.39
C ASN A 463 14.52 5.98 -29.13
N ILE A 464 13.94 5.50 -28.03
CA ILE A 464 12.59 5.87 -27.61
C ILE A 464 12.66 7.19 -26.84
N LYS A 465 11.95 8.22 -27.29
CA LYS A 465 11.81 9.48 -26.56
C LYS A 465 11.15 9.22 -25.19
N GLN A 466 11.85 9.59 -24.12
CA GLN A 466 11.43 9.36 -22.71
C GLN A 466 10.42 10.41 -22.22
N ALA A 467 9.57 10.97 -23.08
CA ALA A 467 8.61 11.97 -22.67
C ALA A 467 7.65 11.41 -21.59
N ASN A 468 7.50 12.12 -20.48
CA ASN A 468 6.51 11.92 -19.42
C ASN A 468 6.58 10.60 -18.61
N ARG A 469 7.75 9.95 -18.50
CA ARG A 469 7.92 8.74 -17.68
C ARG A 469 8.97 8.96 -16.60
N SER A 470 8.66 8.60 -15.37
CA SER A 470 9.57 8.71 -14.23
C SER A 470 10.08 7.35 -13.77
N ASN A 471 11.20 7.34 -13.04
CA ASN A 471 11.83 6.16 -12.46
C ASN A 471 12.10 5.03 -13.46
N VAL A 472 12.53 5.39 -14.68
CA VAL A 472 12.79 4.43 -15.75
C VAL A 472 14.05 3.62 -15.46
N LYS A 473 13.93 2.30 -15.49
CA LYS A 473 15.04 1.36 -15.29
C LYS A 473 15.01 0.25 -16.32
N THR A 474 16.18 -0.13 -16.79
CA THR A 474 16.39 -1.40 -17.50
C THR A 474 17.17 -2.33 -16.58
N ARG A 475 16.75 -3.55 -16.45
CA ARG A 475 17.41 -4.58 -15.62
C ARG A 475 17.76 -5.80 -16.44
N LEU A 476 19.00 -6.24 -16.30
CA LEU A 476 19.48 -7.56 -16.71
C LEU A 476 19.81 -8.31 -15.43
N SER A 477 19.29 -9.51 -15.26
CA SER A 477 19.62 -10.35 -14.10
C SER A 477 19.88 -11.80 -14.51
N LEU A 478 20.86 -12.39 -13.85
CA LEU A 478 21.21 -13.81 -13.92
C LEU A 478 21.16 -14.37 -12.50
N GLY A 479 20.36 -15.41 -12.29
CA GLY A 479 20.21 -16.06 -11.01
C GLY A 479 20.32 -17.56 -11.11
N ALA A 480 20.71 -18.19 -10.01
CA ALA A 480 20.67 -19.63 -9.84
C ALA A 480 20.09 -19.96 -8.46
N ASN A 481 19.19 -20.92 -8.41
CA ASN A 481 18.58 -21.39 -7.18
C ASN A 481 18.61 -22.92 -7.13
N PHE A 482 18.84 -23.44 -5.94
CA PHE A 482 18.77 -24.84 -5.60
C PHE A 482 17.85 -25.02 -4.40
N LEU A 483 16.81 -25.84 -4.56
CA LEU A 483 15.86 -26.23 -3.52
C LEU A 483 15.92 -27.75 -3.38
N SER A 484 16.22 -28.21 -2.18
CA SER A 484 16.20 -29.64 -1.85
C SER A 484 15.09 -29.90 -0.83
N ARG A 485 14.13 -30.71 -1.19
CA ARG A 485 13.15 -31.30 -0.27
C ARG A 485 13.62 -32.70 0.09
N ILE A 486 14.13 -32.82 1.31
CA ILE A 486 14.77 -34.02 1.81
C ILE A 486 13.89 -35.25 1.59
N GLU A 487 14.47 -36.34 1.07
CA GLU A 487 13.83 -37.63 0.73
C GLU A 487 12.76 -37.55 -0.38
N LYS A 488 12.59 -36.40 -1.04
CA LYS A 488 11.55 -36.17 -2.07
C LYS A 488 12.18 -35.82 -3.42
N PHE A 489 12.66 -34.59 -3.53
CA PHE A 489 13.19 -34.07 -4.78
C PHE A 489 14.15 -32.92 -4.60
N ASP A 490 15.01 -32.74 -5.59
CA ASP A 490 15.84 -31.55 -5.74
C ASP A 490 15.43 -30.81 -7.00
N ILE A 491 15.26 -29.47 -6.87
CA ILE A 491 15.02 -28.57 -8.00
C ILE A 491 16.21 -27.61 -8.11
N SER A 492 16.85 -27.61 -9.26
CA SER A 492 17.85 -26.63 -9.65
C SER A 492 17.28 -25.72 -10.73
N SER A 493 17.51 -24.42 -10.64
CA SER A 493 17.07 -23.50 -11.67
C SER A 493 18.12 -22.43 -11.97
N ILE A 494 18.26 -22.10 -13.26
CA ILE A 494 19.06 -20.97 -13.73
C ILE A 494 18.11 -20.05 -14.49
N ASN A 495 18.08 -18.78 -14.10
CA ASN A 495 17.20 -17.81 -14.70
C ASN A 495 17.98 -16.61 -15.24
N LEU A 496 17.66 -16.21 -16.47
CA LEU A 496 18.16 -15.01 -17.11
C LEU A 496 16.97 -14.13 -17.48
N SER A 497 16.98 -12.87 -17.12
CA SER A 497 15.92 -11.95 -17.50
C SER A 497 16.44 -10.59 -17.90
N TYR A 498 15.81 -10.00 -18.93
CA TYR A 498 16.06 -8.66 -19.39
C TYR A 498 14.72 -7.92 -19.50
N GLY A 499 14.64 -6.72 -18.92
CA GLY A 499 13.36 -6.01 -18.94
C GLY A 499 13.44 -4.56 -18.47
N TYR A 500 12.28 -3.95 -18.50
CA TYR A 500 12.04 -2.53 -18.24
C TYR A 500 11.07 -2.36 -17.09
N ASP A 501 11.31 -1.34 -16.28
CA ASP A 501 10.48 -0.93 -15.17
C ASP A 501 10.35 0.59 -15.20
N TRP A 502 9.11 1.12 -15.20
CA TRP A 502 8.88 2.56 -15.20
C TRP A 502 7.53 2.93 -14.57
N ASN A 503 7.46 4.12 -14.03
CA ASN A 503 6.21 4.73 -13.61
C ASN A 503 5.63 5.55 -14.78
N GLU A 504 4.42 5.21 -15.22
CA GLU A 504 3.65 6.03 -16.17
C GLU A 504 3.11 7.27 -15.47
N THR A 505 2.61 7.07 -14.24
CA THR A 505 2.17 8.12 -13.33
C THR A 505 2.61 7.77 -11.90
N SER A 506 2.34 8.63 -10.92
CA SER A 506 2.56 8.32 -9.50
C SER A 506 1.81 7.06 -9.00
N TYR A 507 0.74 6.67 -9.70
CA TYR A 507 -0.13 5.55 -9.34
C TYR A 507 0.01 4.33 -10.24
N LYS A 508 0.60 4.48 -11.44
CA LYS A 508 0.68 3.44 -12.46
C LYS A 508 2.12 3.06 -12.75
N ARG A 509 2.44 1.79 -12.59
CA ARG A 509 3.77 1.22 -12.87
C ARG A 509 3.66 0.05 -13.82
N TRP A 510 4.59 0.01 -14.78
CA TRP A 510 4.76 -1.07 -15.73
C TRP A 510 6.09 -1.78 -15.51
N ILE A 511 6.05 -3.11 -15.55
CA ILE A 511 7.22 -3.96 -15.57
C ILE A 511 7.06 -4.88 -16.78
N VAL A 512 7.92 -4.71 -17.76
CA VAL A 512 7.89 -5.47 -19.02
C VAL A 512 9.21 -6.19 -19.19
N ARG A 513 9.18 -7.51 -19.20
CA ARG A 513 10.33 -8.37 -19.46
C ARG A 513 10.12 -9.07 -20.79
N PRO A 514 10.59 -8.50 -21.91
CA PRO A 514 10.45 -9.10 -23.23
C PRO A 514 11.31 -10.35 -23.40
N PHE A 515 12.23 -10.58 -22.48
CA PHE A 515 13.08 -11.75 -22.49
C PHE A 515 13.24 -12.31 -21.09
N THR A 516 12.73 -13.53 -20.90
CA THR A 516 12.97 -14.35 -19.73
C THR A 516 13.34 -15.76 -20.20
N LEU A 517 14.33 -16.35 -19.57
CA LEU A 517 14.75 -17.72 -19.82
C LEU A 517 15.01 -18.38 -18.46
N ASN A 518 14.32 -19.47 -18.18
CA ASN A 518 14.47 -20.22 -16.95
C ASN A 518 14.63 -21.71 -17.29
N TYR A 519 15.79 -22.26 -17.01
CA TYR A 519 16.05 -23.68 -17.04
C TYR A 519 15.72 -24.26 -15.67
N VAL A 520 14.93 -25.32 -15.63
CA VAL A 520 14.52 -26.03 -14.42
C VAL A 520 14.92 -27.49 -14.56
N GLY A 521 15.89 -27.92 -13.77
CA GLY A 521 16.26 -29.30 -13.60
C GLY A 521 15.60 -29.90 -12.36
N VAL A 522 15.08 -31.11 -12.45
CA VAL A 522 14.43 -31.82 -11.35
C VAL A 522 15.10 -33.21 -11.20
N THR A 523 15.47 -33.55 -9.97
CA THR A 523 15.95 -34.87 -9.60
C THR A 523 15.04 -35.43 -8.53
N LEU A 524 14.44 -36.59 -8.76
CA LEU A 524 13.52 -37.25 -7.85
C LEU A 524 14.25 -38.31 -7.02
N ASN A 525 13.95 -38.36 -5.72
CA ASN A 525 14.30 -39.50 -4.89
C ASN A 525 13.55 -40.74 -5.37
N GLN A 526 14.22 -41.91 -5.46
CA GLN A 526 13.64 -43.12 -6.03
C GLN A 526 12.36 -43.59 -5.33
N LEU A 527 12.35 -43.57 -3.99
CA LEU A 527 11.16 -43.95 -3.22
C LEU A 527 9.98 -43.03 -3.49
N PHE A 528 10.24 -41.72 -3.54
CA PHE A 528 9.21 -40.71 -3.85
C PHE A 528 8.72 -40.83 -5.30
N LYS A 529 9.62 -41.13 -6.24
CA LYS A 529 9.28 -41.35 -7.63
C LYS A 529 8.31 -42.54 -7.77
N ASP A 530 8.68 -43.70 -7.22
CA ASP A 530 7.90 -44.93 -7.36
C ASP A 530 6.60 -44.94 -6.57
N SER A 531 6.61 -44.29 -5.38
CA SER A 531 5.45 -44.31 -4.50
C SER A 531 4.40 -43.24 -4.85
N THR A 532 4.84 -42.09 -5.42
CA THR A 532 3.98 -40.89 -5.58
C THR A 532 3.96 -40.44 -7.04
N VAL A 533 5.13 -40.13 -7.63
CA VAL A 533 5.19 -39.44 -8.92
C VAL A 533 4.74 -40.33 -10.05
N ASP A 534 5.25 -41.55 -10.14
CA ASP A 534 4.90 -42.49 -11.22
C ASP A 534 3.45 -43.01 -11.16
N LYS A 535 2.79 -42.87 -9.98
CA LYS A 535 1.38 -43.22 -9.82
C LYS A 535 0.44 -42.09 -10.26
N ASN A 536 0.96 -40.88 -10.48
CA ASN A 536 0.17 -39.74 -10.90
C ASN A 536 0.74 -39.17 -12.20
N PRO A 537 0.13 -39.46 -13.37
CA PRO A 537 0.64 -39.01 -14.68
C PRO A 537 0.76 -37.46 -14.80
N TYR A 538 -0.11 -36.74 -14.17
CA TYR A 538 -0.09 -35.24 -14.15
C TYR A 538 1.15 -34.76 -13.37
N LEU A 539 1.38 -35.33 -12.18
CA LEU A 539 2.50 -34.96 -11.33
C LEU A 539 3.82 -35.33 -11.99
N LYS A 540 3.89 -36.50 -12.62
CA LYS A 540 5.06 -36.97 -13.39
C LYS A 540 5.46 -35.98 -14.47
N ARG A 541 4.49 -35.50 -15.28
CA ARG A 541 4.73 -34.51 -16.33
C ARG A 541 5.10 -33.14 -15.76
N SER A 542 4.55 -32.76 -14.61
CA SER A 542 4.85 -31.46 -13.99
C SER A 542 6.24 -31.37 -13.38
N PHE A 543 6.86 -32.57 -13.06
CA PHE A 543 8.23 -32.66 -12.56
C PHE A 543 9.26 -32.96 -13.69
N GLU A 544 8.84 -32.98 -14.93
CA GLU A 544 9.82 -33.09 -16.03
C GLU A 544 10.71 -31.84 -16.07
N PRO A 545 12.01 -31.98 -16.36
CA PRO A 545 12.88 -30.84 -16.60
C PRO A 545 12.30 -29.93 -17.69
N ALA A 546 12.35 -28.63 -17.48
CA ALA A 546 11.68 -27.71 -18.36
C ALA A 546 12.54 -26.50 -18.72
N LEU A 547 12.46 -26.07 -19.98
CA LEU A 547 12.97 -24.80 -20.46
C LEU A 547 11.77 -23.82 -20.63
N ILE A 548 11.70 -22.82 -19.75
CA ILE A 548 10.64 -21.82 -19.75
C ILE A 548 11.25 -20.52 -20.29
N GLY A 549 10.80 -20.09 -21.46
CA GLY A 549 11.35 -18.89 -22.08
C GLY A 549 10.30 -18.12 -22.84
N GLY A 550 10.11 -16.85 -22.48
CA GLY A 550 9.04 -16.04 -23.02
C GLY A 550 9.06 -14.60 -22.48
N GLU A 551 7.90 -13.98 -22.50
CA GLU A 551 7.67 -12.63 -22.08
C GLU A 551 6.88 -12.57 -20.78
N ASN A 552 7.14 -11.51 -19.97
CA ASN A 552 6.36 -11.22 -18.79
C ASN A 552 6.00 -9.73 -18.74
N ILE A 553 4.72 -9.43 -18.64
CA ILE A 553 4.19 -8.07 -18.58
C ILE A 553 3.38 -7.93 -17.30
N SER A 554 3.77 -7.01 -16.43
CA SER A 554 3.02 -6.66 -15.22
C SER A 554 2.61 -5.20 -15.26
N PHE A 555 1.33 -4.95 -15.02
CA PHE A 555 0.76 -3.64 -14.76
C PHE A 555 0.38 -3.55 -13.30
N ILE A 556 0.77 -2.47 -12.62
CA ILE A 556 0.45 -2.23 -11.21
C ILE A 556 -0.16 -0.84 -11.09
N TYR A 557 -1.35 -0.79 -10.52
CA TYR A 557 -2.01 0.44 -10.09
C TYR A 557 -2.10 0.45 -8.56
N SER A 558 -1.68 1.55 -7.93
CA SER A 558 -1.79 1.74 -6.49
C SER A 558 -1.97 3.23 -6.20
N ASN A 559 -3.13 3.59 -5.68
CA ASN A 559 -3.40 4.96 -5.24
C ASN A 559 -3.19 5.14 -3.73
N ASN A 560 -2.29 4.36 -3.14
CA ASN A 560 -1.96 4.42 -1.72
C ASN A 560 -1.20 5.71 -1.39
N ASP A 561 -1.94 6.79 -1.18
CA ASP A 561 -1.44 8.01 -0.56
C ASP A 561 -1.73 7.94 0.94
N LEU A 562 -0.77 7.41 1.69
CA LEU A 562 -0.89 7.00 3.09
C LEU A 562 -1.28 8.12 4.06
N LEU A 563 -1.20 9.38 3.67
CA LEU A 563 -1.40 10.49 4.60
C LEU A 563 -2.84 11.02 4.64
N HIS A 564 -3.61 10.92 3.54
CA HIS A 564 -4.88 11.65 3.43
C HIS A 564 -6.09 10.86 2.93
N GLN A 565 -5.94 9.62 2.46
CA GLN A 565 -7.06 8.87 1.89
C GLN A 565 -7.69 7.90 2.88
N ARG A 566 -9.04 7.88 2.92
CA ARG A 566 -9.82 6.90 3.68
C ARG A 566 -9.91 5.55 2.99
N HIS A 567 -9.71 5.54 1.68
CA HIS A 567 -9.81 4.37 0.83
C HIS A 567 -8.63 4.33 -0.12
N TYR A 568 -8.05 3.18 -0.29
CA TYR A 568 -7.07 2.97 -1.34
C TYR A 568 -7.25 1.61 -2.01
N SER A 569 -6.89 1.57 -3.29
CA SER A 569 -6.95 0.37 -4.11
C SER A 569 -5.56 0.00 -4.60
N TYR A 570 -5.32 -1.29 -4.67
CA TYR A 570 -4.19 -1.89 -5.36
C TYR A 570 -4.74 -2.84 -6.42
N PHE A 571 -4.22 -2.76 -7.64
CA PHE A 571 -4.58 -3.65 -8.73
C PHE A 571 -3.31 -4.05 -9.47
N ARG A 572 -3.11 -5.36 -9.64
CA ARG A 572 -2.02 -5.92 -10.41
C ARG A 572 -2.56 -6.92 -11.41
N VAL A 573 -2.12 -6.78 -12.67
CA VAL A 573 -2.29 -7.79 -13.72
C VAL A 573 -0.92 -8.25 -14.15
N ASN A 574 -0.74 -9.56 -14.28
CA ASN A 574 0.48 -10.17 -14.76
C ASN A 574 0.15 -11.15 -15.89
N LEU A 575 0.77 -10.94 -17.03
CA LEU A 575 0.71 -11.83 -18.19
C LEU A 575 2.09 -12.44 -18.39
N GLU A 576 2.18 -13.75 -18.36
CA GLU A 576 3.39 -14.52 -18.69
C GLU A 576 3.08 -15.41 -19.87
N GLU A 577 3.85 -15.30 -20.92
CA GLU A 577 3.86 -16.22 -22.05
C GLU A 577 5.18 -16.99 -22.05
N SER A 578 5.15 -18.25 -22.42
CA SER A 578 6.33 -19.08 -22.58
C SER A 578 6.19 -19.97 -23.81
N GLY A 579 7.23 -19.97 -24.62
CA GLY A 579 7.38 -20.85 -25.79
C GLY A 579 7.44 -20.12 -27.12
N LEU A 580 6.78 -19.00 -27.32
CA LEU A 580 6.65 -18.36 -28.61
C LEU A 580 7.99 -18.10 -29.30
N TRP A 581 8.87 -17.32 -28.68
CA TRP A 581 10.17 -17.01 -29.26
C TRP A 581 11.16 -18.19 -29.21
N LEU A 582 11.07 -19.07 -28.19
CA LEU A 582 11.89 -20.29 -28.16
C LEU A 582 11.57 -21.20 -29.31
N ASN A 583 10.29 -21.43 -29.61
CA ASN A 583 9.85 -22.19 -30.78
C ASN A 583 10.26 -21.52 -32.09
N GLY A 584 10.21 -20.18 -32.13
CA GLY A 584 10.71 -19.40 -33.27
C GLY A 584 12.21 -19.63 -33.50
N ILE A 585 13.04 -19.55 -32.46
CA ILE A 585 14.48 -19.86 -32.54
C ILE A 585 14.69 -21.31 -32.91
N ASN A 586 13.97 -22.25 -32.30
CA ASN A 586 14.09 -23.67 -32.61
C ASN A 586 13.77 -23.95 -34.09
N SER A 587 12.74 -23.29 -34.65
CA SER A 587 12.39 -23.39 -36.06
C SER A 587 13.49 -22.84 -36.99
N LEU A 588 14.10 -21.69 -36.64
CA LEU A 588 15.19 -21.08 -37.39
C LEU A 588 16.45 -21.97 -37.36
N VAL A 589 16.81 -22.49 -36.17
CA VAL A 589 17.96 -23.41 -36.02
C VAL A 589 17.71 -24.70 -36.75
N SER A 590 16.48 -25.24 -36.72
CA SER A 590 16.11 -26.46 -37.46
C SER A 590 16.18 -26.25 -38.96
N ALA A 591 15.73 -25.13 -39.47
CA ALA A 591 15.82 -24.75 -40.88
C ALA A 591 17.27 -24.61 -41.34
N ALA A 592 18.13 -24.02 -40.52
CA ALA A 592 19.54 -23.82 -40.84
C ALA A 592 20.37 -25.11 -40.75
N SER A 593 20.00 -26.04 -39.86
CA SER A 593 20.77 -27.31 -39.62
C SER A 593 20.21 -28.54 -40.32
N GLY A 594 19.01 -28.43 -40.94
CA GLY A 594 18.34 -29.57 -41.58
C GLY A 594 17.81 -30.62 -40.60
N ARG A 595 17.86 -30.37 -39.28
CA ARG A 595 17.42 -31.32 -38.25
C ARG A 595 16.19 -30.78 -37.51
N LYS A 596 15.23 -31.64 -37.21
CA LYS A 596 14.04 -31.25 -36.40
C LYS A 596 14.40 -31.25 -34.91
N ASN A 597 13.81 -30.30 -34.18
CA ASN A 597 13.84 -30.17 -32.70
C ASN A 597 15.25 -30.06 -32.08
N ASN A 598 16.09 -29.21 -32.64
CA ASN A 598 17.48 -29.11 -32.22
C ASN A 598 17.71 -28.59 -30.80
N LEU A 599 16.89 -27.63 -30.31
CA LEU A 599 17.03 -27.13 -28.94
C LEU A 599 16.68 -28.20 -27.90
N GLU A 600 15.59 -28.92 -28.09
CA GLU A 600 15.18 -30.02 -27.19
C GLU A 600 16.18 -31.16 -27.22
N THR A 601 16.68 -31.47 -28.41
CA THR A 601 17.72 -32.55 -28.59
C THR A 601 19.06 -32.13 -27.99
N LEU A 602 19.46 -30.86 -28.12
CA LEU A 602 20.73 -30.37 -27.59
C LEU A 602 20.70 -30.21 -26.06
N THR A 603 19.58 -29.82 -25.51
CA THR A 603 19.43 -29.56 -24.07
C THR A 603 18.89 -30.75 -23.30
N ASN A 604 18.34 -31.72 -24.00
CA ASN A 604 17.59 -32.86 -23.45
C ASN A 604 16.47 -32.42 -22.50
N VAL A 605 15.84 -31.25 -22.80
CA VAL A 605 14.83 -30.61 -21.98
C VAL A 605 13.67 -30.10 -22.83
N ASN A 606 12.46 -30.34 -22.39
CA ASN A 606 11.26 -29.96 -23.11
C ASN A 606 11.03 -28.43 -23.00
N ILE A 607 10.66 -27.79 -24.12
CA ILE A 607 10.21 -26.40 -24.12
C ILE A 607 8.79 -26.36 -23.51
N SER A 608 8.61 -25.58 -22.44
CA SER A 608 7.31 -25.38 -21.84
C SER A 608 6.53 -24.28 -22.54
N ASN A 609 5.41 -24.67 -23.15
CA ASN A 609 4.53 -23.78 -23.89
C ASN A 609 3.27 -23.49 -23.08
N PHE A 610 3.10 -22.26 -22.61
CA PHE A 610 1.92 -21.84 -21.85
C PHE A 610 1.70 -20.33 -21.88
N VAL A 611 0.47 -19.93 -21.66
CA VAL A 611 0.08 -18.55 -21.33
C VAL A 611 -0.50 -18.53 -19.94
N LYS A 612 -0.01 -17.65 -19.06
CA LYS A 612 -0.47 -17.49 -17.68
C LYS A 612 -0.92 -16.05 -17.44
N LEU A 613 -2.17 -15.87 -17.01
CA LEU A 613 -2.75 -14.59 -16.65
C LEU A 613 -3.13 -14.59 -15.17
N GLU A 614 -2.75 -13.56 -14.46
CA GLU A 614 -3.05 -13.36 -13.04
C GLU A 614 -3.57 -11.93 -12.81
N ALA A 615 -4.61 -11.80 -12.01
CA ALA A 615 -5.15 -10.51 -11.57
C ALA A 615 -5.32 -10.51 -10.04
N ASP A 616 -4.82 -9.49 -9.37
CA ASP A 616 -4.92 -9.30 -7.92
C ASP A 616 -5.48 -7.90 -7.65
N TYR A 617 -6.70 -7.83 -7.17
CA TYR A 617 -7.33 -6.58 -6.76
C TYR A 617 -7.50 -6.55 -5.25
N ARG A 618 -7.06 -5.46 -4.62
CA ARG A 618 -7.18 -5.22 -3.18
C ARG A 618 -7.80 -3.87 -2.94
N HIS A 619 -8.70 -3.80 -1.99
CA HIS A 619 -9.29 -2.55 -1.58
C HIS A 619 -9.31 -2.44 -0.05
N PHE A 620 -8.98 -1.25 0.44
CA PHE A 620 -8.85 -0.97 1.86
C PHE A 620 -9.74 0.20 2.23
N TRP A 621 -10.59 0.01 3.25
CA TRP A 621 -11.42 1.05 3.85
C TRP A 621 -10.97 1.30 5.27
N LYS A 622 -10.71 2.55 5.60
CA LYS A 622 -10.47 2.97 6.98
C LYS A 622 -11.83 3.23 7.64
N LEU A 623 -12.24 2.34 8.53
CA LEU A 623 -13.49 2.41 9.28
C LEU A 623 -13.26 3.15 10.60
N GLY A 624 -13.28 4.47 10.54
CA GLY A 624 -13.01 5.31 11.71
C GLY A 624 -11.53 5.35 12.10
N VAL A 625 -11.24 5.60 13.37
CA VAL A 625 -9.87 5.81 13.89
C VAL A 625 -9.18 4.49 14.23
N HIS A 626 -9.93 3.44 14.53
CA HIS A 626 -9.43 2.19 15.12
C HIS A 626 -9.77 0.94 14.34
N GLY A 627 -10.43 1.07 13.20
CA GLY A 627 -10.84 -0.06 12.38
C GLY A 627 -10.47 0.11 10.92
N ALA A 628 -10.21 -0.99 10.23
CA ALA A 628 -10.02 -1.03 8.79
C ALA A 628 -10.60 -2.32 8.23
N LEU A 629 -11.22 -2.23 7.06
CA LEU A 629 -11.66 -3.38 6.29
C LEU A 629 -10.71 -3.53 5.10
N ALA A 630 -10.14 -4.70 4.92
CA ALA A 630 -9.32 -5.05 3.78
C ALA A 630 -10.01 -6.17 3.00
N THR A 631 -10.09 -6.02 1.69
CA THR A 631 -10.63 -7.03 0.79
C THR A 631 -9.64 -7.34 -0.31
N ARG A 632 -9.65 -8.58 -0.79
CA ARG A 632 -8.85 -9.02 -1.92
C ARG A 632 -9.67 -9.97 -2.79
N VAL A 633 -9.51 -9.82 -4.09
CA VAL A 633 -9.95 -10.79 -5.09
C VAL A 633 -8.75 -11.12 -5.96
N TYR A 634 -8.44 -12.41 -6.05
CA TYR A 634 -7.38 -12.93 -6.89
C TYR A 634 -7.94 -13.95 -7.86
N ALA A 635 -7.58 -13.82 -9.12
CA ALA A 635 -7.90 -14.79 -10.16
C ALA A 635 -6.65 -15.07 -11.00
N GLY A 636 -6.44 -16.34 -11.31
CA GLY A 636 -5.33 -16.77 -12.15
C GLY A 636 -5.72 -17.94 -13.04
N VAL A 637 -5.18 -17.96 -14.24
CA VAL A 637 -5.33 -19.06 -15.20
C VAL A 637 -4.03 -19.26 -15.97
N GLY A 638 -3.62 -20.50 -16.12
CA GLY A 638 -2.45 -20.90 -16.90
C GLY A 638 -2.84 -21.98 -17.90
N ILE A 639 -2.73 -21.69 -19.18
CA ILE A 639 -3.19 -22.54 -20.28
C ILE A 639 -1.97 -23.09 -21.01
N PRO A 640 -1.67 -24.38 -20.86
CA PRO A 640 -0.65 -25.03 -21.69
C PRO A 640 -1.14 -25.18 -23.12
N TYR A 641 -0.25 -24.95 -24.09
CA TYR A 641 -0.55 -25.05 -25.50
C TYR A 641 0.51 -25.82 -26.28
N SER A 642 0.31 -26.07 -27.56
CA SER A 642 1.24 -26.81 -28.44
C SER A 642 1.57 -28.21 -27.90
N THR A 643 2.83 -28.51 -27.67
CA THR A 643 3.31 -29.78 -27.16
C THR A 643 3.14 -30.01 -25.67
N SER A 644 2.97 -28.91 -24.91
CA SER A 644 2.81 -28.96 -23.46
C SER A 644 1.38 -29.34 -23.06
N GLN A 645 1.27 -30.29 -22.16
CA GLN A 645 -0.03 -30.78 -21.67
C GLN A 645 -0.37 -30.26 -20.29
N VAL A 646 0.63 -29.90 -19.48
CA VAL A 646 0.52 -29.40 -18.12
C VAL A 646 1.49 -28.24 -17.93
N LEU A 647 1.22 -27.41 -16.93
CA LEU A 647 2.17 -26.39 -16.49
C LEU A 647 3.35 -27.06 -15.74
N PRO A 648 4.57 -26.53 -15.85
CA PRO A 648 5.67 -26.94 -14.96
C PRO A 648 5.27 -26.75 -13.49
N TYR A 649 5.70 -27.64 -12.61
CA TYR A 649 5.36 -27.63 -11.18
C TYR A 649 5.52 -26.26 -10.51
N ILE A 650 6.61 -25.55 -10.83
CA ILE A 650 6.90 -24.22 -10.29
C ILE A 650 5.98 -23.09 -10.81
N ARG A 651 5.14 -23.36 -11.80
CA ARG A 651 4.20 -22.39 -12.41
C ARG A 651 2.74 -22.70 -12.10
N GLN A 652 2.45 -23.85 -11.49
CA GLN A 652 1.10 -24.23 -11.09
C GLN A 652 0.61 -23.38 -9.92
N PHE A 653 -0.71 -23.21 -9.83
CA PHE A 653 -1.35 -22.55 -8.71
C PHE A 653 -1.55 -23.51 -7.53
N THR A 654 -1.49 -22.95 -6.33
CA THR A 654 -1.74 -23.65 -5.07
C THR A 654 -2.69 -22.82 -4.19
N ALA A 655 -3.44 -23.48 -3.32
CA ALA A 655 -4.31 -22.82 -2.36
C ALA A 655 -3.98 -23.25 -0.92
N GLY A 656 -4.42 -22.45 0.06
CA GLY A 656 -4.13 -22.63 1.47
C GLY A 656 -2.91 -21.85 1.96
N GLY A 657 -2.69 -21.89 3.28
CA GLY A 657 -1.60 -21.20 3.96
C GLY A 657 -1.90 -19.76 4.37
N PRO A 658 -0.93 -19.11 5.04
CA PRO A 658 -1.16 -17.85 5.76
C PRO A 658 -1.51 -16.65 4.86
N ASN A 659 -1.20 -16.67 3.57
CA ASN A 659 -1.43 -15.58 2.61
C ASN A 659 -2.50 -15.91 1.55
N SER A 660 -3.23 -16.99 1.74
CA SER A 660 -4.26 -17.51 0.84
C SER A 660 -5.52 -17.82 1.65
N ILE A 661 -5.97 -19.06 1.71
CA ILE A 661 -7.14 -19.52 2.46
C ILE A 661 -6.68 -20.12 3.79
N ARG A 662 -6.68 -19.32 4.85
CA ARG A 662 -6.02 -19.62 6.15
C ARG A 662 -6.58 -20.81 6.93
N ALA A 663 -7.74 -21.29 6.55
CA ALA A 663 -8.33 -22.49 7.16
C ALA A 663 -7.79 -23.81 6.58
N TRP A 664 -6.90 -23.76 5.60
CA TRP A 664 -6.20 -24.91 5.02
C TRP A 664 -4.69 -24.69 5.03
N ARG A 665 -3.97 -25.80 5.19
CA ARG A 665 -2.52 -25.80 4.99
C ARG A 665 -2.20 -25.57 3.52
N LEU A 666 -1.00 -25.10 3.24
CA LEU A 666 -0.54 -24.90 1.88
C LEU A 666 -0.61 -26.21 1.10
N ARG A 667 -1.14 -26.18 -0.13
CA ARG A 667 -1.28 -27.34 -1.02
C ARG A 667 -2.16 -28.47 -0.51
N THR A 668 -3.08 -28.20 0.42
CA THR A 668 -4.02 -29.21 0.92
C THR A 668 -5.44 -28.99 0.42
N LEU A 669 -5.70 -27.93 -0.34
CA LEU A 669 -7.01 -27.58 -0.86
C LEU A 669 -7.06 -27.70 -2.38
N GLY A 670 -8.12 -28.33 -2.89
CA GLY A 670 -8.40 -28.56 -4.30
C GLY A 670 -7.59 -29.71 -4.88
N PRO A 671 -7.48 -29.85 -6.22
CA PRO A 671 -8.25 -29.09 -7.21
C PRO A 671 -9.73 -29.47 -7.27
N GLY A 672 -10.59 -28.47 -7.42
CA GLY A 672 -12.05 -28.64 -7.47
C GLY A 672 -12.60 -29.34 -6.24
N SER A 673 -13.46 -30.33 -6.46
CA SER A 673 -14.02 -31.21 -5.40
C SER A 673 -13.20 -32.48 -5.16
N PHE A 674 -12.07 -32.65 -5.82
CA PHE A 674 -11.19 -33.79 -5.61
C PHE A 674 -10.57 -33.77 -4.21
N LYS A 675 -10.62 -34.92 -3.52
CA LYS A 675 -9.97 -35.15 -2.22
C LYS A 675 -9.04 -36.36 -2.37
N ASP A 676 -7.76 -36.13 -2.24
CA ASP A 676 -6.80 -37.20 -2.16
C ASP A 676 -6.87 -37.84 -0.76
N SER A 677 -7.33 -39.09 -0.72
CA SER A 677 -7.44 -39.89 0.51
C SER A 677 -6.28 -40.85 0.70
N SER A 678 -5.28 -40.82 -0.19
CA SER A 678 -4.13 -41.68 -0.09
C SER A 678 -3.27 -41.40 1.13
N SER A 679 -2.63 -42.42 1.69
CA SER A 679 -1.68 -42.24 2.79
C SER A 679 -0.50 -41.33 2.41
N THR A 680 -0.21 -41.27 1.13
CA THR A 680 0.84 -40.40 0.56
C THR A 680 0.49 -38.93 0.60
N ALA A 681 -0.80 -38.55 0.45
CA ALA A 681 -1.30 -37.18 0.54
C ALA A 681 -1.13 -36.57 1.95
N GLN A 682 -1.12 -37.39 2.97
CA GLN A 682 -0.86 -36.93 4.35
C GLN A 682 0.63 -36.59 4.57
N ILE A 683 1.53 -37.22 3.83
CA ILE A 683 2.97 -37.02 3.93
C ILE A 683 3.45 -35.92 2.99
N PHE A 684 2.83 -35.85 1.80
CA PHE A 684 3.15 -34.84 0.78
C PHE A 684 1.86 -34.26 0.19
N PRO A 685 1.32 -33.20 0.81
CA PRO A 685 0.20 -32.49 0.21
C PRO A 685 0.68 -31.78 -1.06
N ASP A 686 0.18 -32.24 -2.22
CA ASP A 686 0.58 -31.74 -3.55
C ASP A 686 -0.63 -31.32 -4.37
N GLN A 687 -1.54 -30.60 -3.77
CA GLN A 687 -2.70 -30.07 -4.46
C GLN A 687 -2.30 -28.84 -5.26
N THR A 688 -2.27 -29.01 -6.57
CA THR A 688 -1.90 -27.97 -7.56
C THR A 688 -2.97 -27.90 -8.65
N GLY A 689 -3.05 -26.76 -9.36
CA GLY A 689 -4.02 -26.56 -10.43
C GLY A 689 -3.56 -25.56 -11.48
N ASP A 690 -4.29 -25.52 -12.59
CA ASP A 690 -4.06 -24.60 -13.70
C ASP A 690 -4.84 -23.29 -13.53
N MET A 691 -5.87 -23.29 -12.71
CA MET A 691 -6.70 -22.13 -12.38
C MET A 691 -6.77 -21.90 -10.88
N LYS A 692 -6.94 -20.65 -10.47
CA LYS A 692 -7.12 -20.26 -9.08
C LYS A 692 -8.09 -19.09 -8.97
N LEU A 693 -9.01 -19.17 -7.99
CA LEU A 693 -9.87 -18.07 -7.61
C LEU A 693 -9.85 -17.93 -6.08
N GLU A 694 -9.58 -16.74 -5.59
CA GLU A 694 -9.59 -16.43 -4.15
C GLU A 694 -10.32 -15.12 -3.88
N GLY A 695 -11.08 -15.08 -2.78
CA GLY A 695 -11.66 -13.90 -2.18
C GLY A 695 -11.33 -13.86 -0.69
N ASN A 696 -10.84 -12.72 -0.20
CA ASN A 696 -10.50 -12.54 1.21
C ASN A 696 -11.15 -11.26 1.72
N VAL A 697 -11.71 -11.32 2.91
CA VAL A 697 -12.26 -10.17 3.63
C VAL A 697 -11.69 -10.20 5.04
N GLU A 698 -11.06 -9.12 5.48
CA GLU A 698 -10.46 -9.02 6.81
C GLU A 698 -10.83 -7.70 7.48
N TYR A 699 -11.49 -7.77 8.62
CA TYR A 699 -11.72 -6.63 9.48
C TYR A 699 -10.61 -6.57 10.54
N ARG A 700 -9.87 -5.46 10.56
CA ARG A 700 -8.72 -5.18 11.44
C ARG A 700 -9.11 -4.11 12.44
N PHE A 701 -8.74 -4.29 13.71
CA PHE A 701 -9.07 -3.33 14.76
C PHE A 701 -7.97 -3.26 15.83
N ASP A 702 -7.79 -2.06 16.39
CA ASP A 702 -6.82 -1.83 17.45
C ASP A 702 -7.34 -2.41 18.77
N LEU A 703 -6.51 -3.19 19.46
CA LEU A 703 -6.79 -3.72 20.79
C LEU A 703 -6.09 -2.89 21.87
N LEU A 704 -4.77 -2.92 21.88
CA LEU A 704 -3.97 -2.35 22.95
C LEU A 704 -2.64 -1.82 22.41
N ARG A 705 -2.14 -0.75 23.03
CA ARG A 705 -0.76 -0.30 22.82
C ARG A 705 0.09 -0.73 24.01
N MET A 706 1.12 -1.53 23.75
CA MET A 706 2.03 -2.05 24.78
C MET A 706 3.38 -1.34 24.70
N PHE A 707 4.15 -1.44 25.78
CA PHE A 707 5.52 -0.89 25.90
C PHE A 707 5.63 0.54 25.40
N GLY A 708 4.67 1.36 25.82
CA GLY A 708 4.68 2.78 25.48
C GLY A 708 4.30 3.12 24.05
N GLY A 709 3.64 2.23 23.33
CA GLY A 709 3.27 2.42 21.93
C GLY A 709 4.33 1.91 20.95
N THR A 710 5.41 1.30 21.44
CA THR A 710 6.38 0.60 20.60
C THR A 710 5.77 -0.63 19.94
N ILE A 711 4.84 -1.29 20.62
CA ILE A 711 4.10 -2.45 20.10
C ILE A 711 2.60 -2.13 20.14
N ASN A 712 1.97 -2.17 18.98
CA ASN A 712 0.51 -2.05 18.87
C ASN A 712 -0.09 -3.46 18.71
N LEU A 713 -0.84 -3.89 19.70
CA LEU A 713 -1.62 -5.12 19.60
C LEU A 713 -2.90 -4.83 18.82
N LYS A 714 -3.11 -5.56 17.72
CA LYS A 714 -4.31 -5.44 16.88
C LYS A 714 -5.00 -6.79 16.80
N GLY A 715 -6.32 -6.77 16.70
CA GLY A 715 -7.13 -7.93 16.39
C GLY A 715 -7.55 -7.94 14.94
N ALA A 716 -7.88 -9.12 14.41
CA ALA A 716 -8.57 -9.26 13.15
C ALA A 716 -9.56 -10.42 13.19
N THR A 717 -10.61 -10.29 12.39
CA THR A 717 -11.48 -11.38 11.98
C THR A 717 -11.49 -11.46 10.47
N PHE A 718 -11.61 -12.66 9.93
CA PHE A 718 -11.50 -12.84 8.49
C PHE A 718 -12.44 -13.91 7.96
N LEU A 719 -12.76 -13.76 6.67
CA LEU A 719 -13.43 -14.74 5.84
C LEU A 719 -12.60 -14.91 4.56
N ASP A 720 -12.12 -16.13 4.32
CA ASP A 720 -11.39 -16.49 3.13
C ASP A 720 -12.21 -17.50 2.34
N MET A 721 -12.26 -17.33 1.01
CA MET A 721 -12.95 -18.25 0.10
C MET A 721 -12.09 -18.48 -1.15
N GLY A 722 -12.22 -19.64 -1.75
CA GLY A 722 -11.54 -19.93 -3.01
C GLY A 722 -11.22 -21.38 -3.22
N ASN A 723 -10.57 -21.66 -4.34
CA ASN A 723 -10.08 -22.99 -4.72
C ASN A 723 -9.11 -22.88 -5.90
N ILE A 724 -8.56 -24.01 -6.29
CA ILE A 724 -7.81 -24.23 -7.54
C ILE A 724 -8.54 -25.29 -8.38
N TRP A 725 -8.33 -25.28 -9.68
CA TRP A 725 -8.92 -26.24 -10.61
C TRP A 725 -7.96 -26.60 -11.72
N MET A 726 -8.20 -27.75 -12.33
CA MET A 726 -7.59 -28.12 -13.60
C MET A 726 -8.41 -27.54 -14.76
N ILE A 727 -7.74 -27.17 -15.85
CA ILE A 727 -8.46 -26.78 -17.10
C ILE A 727 -8.92 -28.03 -17.84
N LYS A 728 -8.08 -29.05 -17.89
CA LYS A 728 -8.38 -30.31 -18.56
C LYS A 728 -8.91 -31.32 -17.56
N LYS A 729 -9.92 -32.08 -17.97
CA LYS A 729 -10.44 -33.20 -17.19
C LYS A 729 -9.37 -34.25 -16.98
N ASP A 730 -9.16 -34.63 -15.75
CA ASP A 730 -8.22 -35.67 -15.35
C ASP A 730 -9.01 -36.88 -14.85
N PRO A 731 -8.94 -38.06 -15.54
CA PRO A 731 -9.63 -39.27 -15.11
C PRO A 731 -9.18 -39.78 -13.74
N ASP A 732 -7.93 -39.54 -13.36
CA ASP A 732 -7.37 -39.99 -12.08
C ASP A 732 -7.77 -39.07 -10.92
N ARG A 733 -8.29 -37.86 -11.23
CA ARG A 733 -8.76 -36.87 -10.25
C ARG A 733 -10.16 -36.37 -10.59
N PRO A 734 -11.18 -37.21 -10.42
CA PRO A 734 -12.56 -36.86 -10.75
C PRO A 734 -13.03 -35.65 -9.94
N GLY A 735 -13.66 -34.67 -10.63
CA GLY A 735 -14.11 -33.41 -10.02
C GLY A 735 -13.03 -32.35 -9.82
N SER A 736 -11.84 -32.54 -10.40
CA SER A 736 -10.74 -31.57 -10.35
C SER A 736 -10.87 -30.47 -11.42
N ASP A 737 -11.64 -30.71 -12.49
CA ASP A 737 -11.80 -29.78 -13.62
C ASP A 737 -12.77 -28.63 -13.29
N PHE A 738 -12.47 -27.46 -13.86
CA PHE A 738 -13.32 -26.27 -13.67
C PHE A 738 -14.62 -26.40 -14.44
N GLN A 739 -15.75 -26.28 -13.71
CA GLN A 739 -17.09 -26.21 -14.29
C GLN A 739 -17.86 -25.05 -13.68
N PHE A 740 -18.31 -24.11 -14.51
CA PHE A 740 -18.94 -22.88 -14.01
C PHE A 740 -20.21 -23.15 -13.20
N ASN A 741 -21.02 -24.14 -13.58
CA ASN A 741 -22.22 -24.58 -12.85
C ASN A 741 -21.91 -25.23 -11.50
N GLN A 742 -20.69 -25.67 -11.26
CA GLN A 742 -20.24 -26.28 -10.02
C GLN A 742 -19.40 -25.33 -9.14
N LEU A 743 -19.13 -24.12 -9.61
CA LEU A 743 -18.26 -23.14 -8.93
C LEU A 743 -18.65 -22.95 -7.47
N TYR A 744 -19.94 -22.76 -7.17
CA TYR A 744 -20.39 -22.58 -5.78
C TYR A 744 -20.11 -23.82 -4.91
N ARG A 745 -20.32 -25.02 -5.47
CA ARG A 745 -20.05 -26.28 -4.78
C ARG A 745 -18.56 -26.44 -4.45
N ASP A 746 -17.72 -26.14 -5.41
CA ASP A 746 -16.28 -26.34 -5.35
C ASP A 746 -15.54 -25.25 -4.56
N LEU A 747 -16.18 -24.08 -4.29
CA LEU A 747 -15.58 -23.06 -3.45
C LEU A 747 -15.50 -23.52 -1.99
N ALA A 748 -14.28 -23.56 -1.47
CA ALA A 748 -13.99 -23.68 -0.05
C ALA A 748 -14.19 -22.33 0.65
N MET A 749 -14.68 -22.34 1.88
CA MET A 749 -14.81 -21.15 2.74
C MET A 749 -14.24 -21.44 4.11
N GLY A 750 -13.45 -20.51 4.63
CA GLY A 750 -12.89 -20.56 5.96
C GLY A 750 -13.00 -19.21 6.66
N THR A 751 -13.13 -19.25 7.97
CA THR A 751 -13.15 -18.07 8.82
C THR A 751 -12.14 -18.19 9.94
N GLY A 752 -11.93 -17.11 10.66
CA GLY A 752 -11.06 -17.16 11.81
C GLY A 752 -10.84 -15.81 12.47
N VAL A 753 -10.03 -15.89 13.49
CA VAL A 753 -9.58 -14.73 14.26
C VAL A 753 -8.06 -14.68 14.25
N GLY A 754 -7.51 -13.50 14.49
CA GLY A 754 -6.07 -13.38 14.56
C GLY A 754 -5.61 -12.20 15.40
N VAL A 755 -4.38 -12.29 15.85
CA VAL A 755 -3.70 -11.27 16.63
C VAL A 755 -2.50 -10.75 15.84
N ARG A 756 -2.25 -9.47 15.93
CA ARG A 756 -1.17 -8.78 15.26
C ARG A 756 -0.35 -8.01 16.27
N LEU A 757 0.94 -8.28 16.31
CA LEU A 757 1.94 -7.51 17.06
C LEU A 757 2.63 -6.56 16.07
N ASP A 758 2.23 -5.30 16.08
CA ASP A 758 2.74 -4.27 15.18
C ASP A 758 3.84 -3.45 15.88
N PHE A 759 5.07 -3.63 15.44
CA PHE A 759 6.29 -2.99 15.96
C PHE A 759 6.66 -1.71 15.19
N SER A 760 5.76 -1.17 14.37
CA SER A 760 5.96 -0.01 13.48
C SER A 760 6.83 -0.27 12.24
N PHE A 761 7.91 -1.05 12.35
CA PHE A 761 8.81 -1.42 11.24
C PHE A 761 8.59 -2.85 10.74
N PHE A 762 7.95 -3.72 11.55
CA PHE A 762 7.45 -5.03 11.13
C PHE A 762 6.23 -5.44 11.96
N LEU A 763 5.51 -6.42 11.47
CA LEU A 763 4.29 -6.92 12.09
C LEU A 763 4.33 -8.45 12.16
N ILE A 764 4.16 -9.01 13.36
CA ILE A 764 3.98 -10.44 13.56
C ILE A 764 2.49 -10.74 13.63
N ARG A 765 2.06 -11.74 12.88
CA ARG A 765 0.67 -12.17 12.79
C ARG A 765 0.51 -13.61 13.27
N LEU A 766 -0.50 -13.83 14.07
CA LEU A 766 -0.97 -15.14 14.54
C LEU A 766 -2.43 -15.27 14.13
N ASP A 767 -2.74 -16.20 13.23
CA ASP A 767 -4.10 -16.45 12.76
C ASP A 767 -4.54 -17.86 13.11
N TRP A 768 -5.81 -18.01 13.52
CA TRP A 768 -6.49 -19.28 13.75
C TRP A 768 -7.61 -19.38 12.74
N GLY A 769 -7.45 -20.30 11.79
CA GLY A 769 -8.42 -20.54 10.73
C GLY A 769 -9.20 -21.82 10.95
N ILE A 770 -10.49 -21.80 10.66
CA ILE A 770 -11.39 -22.92 10.76
C ILE A 770 -12.24 -23.02 9.47
N PRO A 771 -12.41 -24.23 8.87
CA PRO A 771 -13.25 -24.39 7.69
C PRO A 771 -14.73 -24.18 8.01
N LEU A 772 -15.41 -23.40 7.15
CA LEU A 772 -16.85 -23.21 7.14
C LEU A 772 -17.52 -24.13 6.13
N LYS A 773 -16.92 -24.23 4.94
CA LYS A 773 -17.43 -25.04 3.83
C LYS A 773 -16.25 -25.69 3.12
N VAL A 774 -16.36 -27.00 2.89
CA VAL A 774 -15.38 -27.82 2.18
C VAL A 774 -15.85 -28.13 0.76
N PRO A 775 -14.96 -28.23 -0.24
CA PRO A 775 -15.35 -28.46 -1.65
C PRO A 775 -15.64 -29.94 -1.97
N TYR A 776 -15.19 -30.85 -1.11
CA TYR A 776 -15.37 -32.30 -1.31
C TYR A 776 -16.62 -32.78 -0.56
N PHE A 777 -17.10 -33.94 -1.00
CA PHE A 777 -18.28 -34.57 -0.40
C PHE A 777 -17.99 -35.00 1.05
N THR A 778 -18.77 -34.48 1.96
CA THR A 778 -18.94 -34.95 3.35
C THR A 778 -20.36 -35.51 3.47
N GLY A 779 -20.68 -36.19 4.52
CA GLY A 779 -22.07 -36.70 4.76
C GLY A 779 -23.14 -35.59 4.62
N ASN A 780 -22.76 -34.31 4.64
CA ASN A 780 -23.60 -33.15 4.36
C ASN A 780 -23.52 -32.80 2.85
N LYS A 781 -24.65 -32.94 2.13
CA LYS A 781 -24.77 -32.78 0.65
C LYS A 781 -24.25 -31.42 0.11
N ASN A 782 -24.18 -30.37 0.92
CA ASN A 782 -23.83 -29.01 0.50
C ASN A 782 -22.41 -28.59 0.87
N GLY A 783 -21.62 -29.46 1.50
CA GLY A 783 -20.25 -29.18 1.94
C GLY A 783 -20.11 -28.19 3.11
N TRP A 784 -21.23 -27.73 3.70
CA TRP A 784 -21.18 -26.89 4.89
C TRP A 784 -20.73 -27.71 6.12
N TYR A 785 -19.63 -27.25 6.73
CA TYR A 785 -18.91 -27.98 7.78
C TYR A 785 -19.20 -27.47 9.21
N VAL A 786 -19.97 -26.39 9.33
CA VAL A 786 -20.29 -25.73 10.62
C VAL A 786 -21.03 -26.67 11.55
N GLY A 787 -21.90 -27.53 11.01
CA GLY A 787 -22.64 -28.53 11.79
C GLY A 787 -21.78 -29.69 12.37
N GLU A 788 -20.56 -29.84 11.83
CA GLU A 788 -19.60 -30.87 12.24
C GLU A 788 -18.53 -30.34 13.22
N TRP A 789 -18.67 -29.07 13.66
CA TRP A 789 -17.72 -28.48 14.61
C TRP A 789 -17.87 -29.10 16.00
N ASP A 790 -16.83 -29.77 16.45
CA ASP A 790 -16.68 -30.21 17.83
C ASP A 790 -15.53 -29.46 18.53
N LEU A 791 -15.83 -28.23 18.93
CA LEU A 791 -14.86 -27.37 19.64
C LEU A 791 -14.50 -27.91 21.04
N LYS A 792 -15.20 -28.92 21.56
CA LYS A 792 -14.90 -29.53 22.85
C LYS A 792 -13.90 -30.66 22.72
N ASP A 793 -13.91 -31.37 21.58
CA ASP A 793 -12.97 -32.44 21.32
C ASP A 793 -11.57 -31.90 21.01
N GLY A 794 -10.56 -32.38 21.70
CA GLY A 794 -9.16 -31.99 21.56
C GLY A 794 -8.54 -32.44 20.25
N GLU A 795 -8.90 -33.63 19.80
CA GLU A 795 -8.40 -34.22 18.55
C GLU A 795 -9.02 -33.51 17.35
N TRP A 796 -10.33 -33.20 17.41
CA TRP A 796 -11.00 -32.42 16.38
C TRP A 796 -10.35 -31.03 16.20
N ARG A 797 -10.11 -30.29 17.34
CA ARG A 797 -9.44 -28.98 17.28
C ARG A 797 -8.05 -29.04 16.65
N LYS A 798 -7.27 -30.07 16.94
CA LYS A 798 -5.93 -30.27 16.43
C LYS A 798 -5.93 -30.49 14.92
N ASN A 799 -6.95 -31.15 14.41
CA ASN A 799 -7.05 -31.50 12.98
C ASN A 799 -7.71 -30.39 12.14
N ASN A 800 -8.59 -29.58 12.73
CA ASN A 800 -9.43 -28.64 11.99
C ASN A 800 -9.11 -27.16 12.27
N ILE A 801 -8.44 -26.82 13.38
CA ILE A 801 -8.00 -25.44 13.62
C ILE A 801 -6.57 -25.27 13.11
N ILE A 802 -6.43 -24.52 12.02
CA ILE A 802 -5.14 -24.27 11.40
C ILE A 802 -4.50 -23.04 12.04
N TRP A 803 -3.30 -23.21 12.56
CA TRP A 803 -2.48 -22.14 13.11
C TRP A 803 -1.55 -21.60 12.03
N ASN A 804 -1.58 -20.28 11.82
CA ASN A 804 -0.70 -19.59 10.88
C ASN A 804 0.08 -18.51 11.63
N ILE A 805 1.39 -18.60 11.58
CA ILE A 805 2.30 -17.54 12.05
C ILE A 805 2.93 -16.94 10.81
N ALA A 806 2.91 -15.62 10.70
CA ALA A 806 3.50 -14.94 9.55
C ALA A 806 3.98 -13.52 9.90
N ILE A 807 4.85 -12.96 9.06
CA ILE A 807 5.30 -11.58 9.14
C ILE A 807 4.56 -10.77 8.08
N GLY A 808 4.07 -9.59 8.45
CA GLY A 808 3.27 -8.72 7.58
C GLY A 808 1.79 -9.06 7.52
N TYR A 809 1.03 -8.26 6.76
CA TYR A 809 -0.38 -8.52 6.48
C TYR A 809 -0.52 -9.60 5.40
N PRO A 810 -1.64 -10.35 5.34
CA PRO A 810 -1.82 -11.40 4.33
C PRO A 810 -1.95 -10.85 2.91
N PHE A 811 -2.42 -9.62 2.79
CA PHE A 811 -2.59 -8.87 1.54
C PHE A 811 -2.65 -7.37 1.80
#